data_50ed614a223bf09b285f548e48487703
#
_entry.id   50ed614a223bf09b285f548e48487703
#
_cell.length_a   1.000
_cell.length_b   1.000
_cell.length_c   1.000
_cell.angle_alpha   90.00
_cell.angle_beta   90.00
_cell.angle_gamma   90.00
#
_symmetry.space_group_name_H-M   'P 1'
#
loop_
_entity.id
_entity.type
_entity.pdbx_description
1 polymer ?
#
loop_
_entity_poly.entity_id
_entity_poly.type
_entity_poly.pdbx_seq_one_letter_code
_entity_poly.pdbx_strand_id
1 'polypeptide(L)'
;MKLDELEIGKDAVIASVSADDAALRQHILDMGLTPGTEVTMMKYAPMGDPMEIRLRGYELTLRRDTAARIELVGVHDTDTAPRVAPKTGATAHPALGEGVHPRSATKAVPEGEPLTFALAGNQNCGKTTLFNRLTGSNQHVGNFPGVTVDRKDGQIRNHPEATVTDLPGIYSLSPYTGEEVVSRQFIIDANPDAVIDIVDATNIERNLYLTLQLMELDRPMVIALNMMDEVTANGGTIDVNLLESLLGVPVVPISAAKNEGIGELVEHAMHVARYGERPGRVDFCSSSEDAPDHGALHRCIHGIAKLIEDHARAASIPVRFAATKLVEGDELVIKALGLDENELQGIGHVIRQMEEESGTDRFSALADMRFTFIESVCSACVVKPRESREHKRSVAIDRVLTGRYTAVPAFLAIMALVFWLTFGVVGAALQGLLENLVDAGIEAADVALAAFGTNEVVRSMVVDGVLTGVGSVISFLPIIVVLFLLLSILEDSGYMARVAFVMDKFLRRFGLSGRSFVPMLVGFGCSVPAIMSTRTLPSEHDRKMTVMLTPFMSCSAKLPVYGLLCAAFFPNATVAAMVALYVLGVIVGMVVAVILNHTAFKGEPVPFIMELPNYRLPSVKTTFMLAWDKAKGFLTKAFTIIFAASVVIWFLQTFDIRFNVVTDQSHSMLAKLGGLIAPALAPLGFGDWRVSTALVCGLIAKESVISTLTVLLGSSSVAALSELFTPATAFVFLVFTLLYPPCVAAIGTVRSELGGRSAAAVFALQVTVAWVVAFLFHTVFMLLGLA
;
A
#
# COMPACT_ATOMS: atom_id res chain seq x y z
N MET A 1 -27.24 19.33 -13.87
CA MET A 1 -26.15 19.81 -13.00
C MET A 1 -25.16 18.67 -12.84
N LYS A 2 -23.87 18.96 -12.71
CA LYS A 2 -22.88 17.90 -12.49
C LYS A 2 -22.58 17.72 -11.00
N LEU A 3 -22.08 16.55 -10.62
CA LEU A 3 -21.80 16.22 -9.22
C LEU A 3 -20.74 17.15 -8.58
N ASP A 4 -19.76 17.61 -9.36
CA ASP A 4 -18.73 18.53 -8.87
C ASP A 4 -19.24 19.97 -8.62
N GLU A 5 -20.48 20.26 -9.02
CA GLU A 5 -21.18 21.53 -8.81
C GLU A 5 -22.16 21.48 -7.61
N LEU A 6 -22.37 20.29 -7.00
CA LEU A 6 -23.29 20.10 -5.89
C LEU A 6 -22.75 20.80 -4.63
N GLU A 7 -23.59 21.63 -4.01
CA GLU A 7 -23.21 22.35 -2.77
C GLU A 7 -23.14 21.42 -1.56
N ILE A 8 -22.29 21.75 -0.60
CA ILE A 8 -22.16 20.99 0.65
C ILE A 8 -23.48 21.00 1.41
N GLY A 9 -23.93 19.82 1.85
CA GLY A 9 -25.17 19.63 2.60
C GLY A 9 -26.43 19.61 1.70
N LYS A 10 -26.26 19.38 0.40
CA LYS A 10 -27.36 19.13 -0.54
C LYS A 10 -27.40 17.69 -0.97
N ASP A 11 -28.60 17.18 -1.19
CA ASP A 11 -28.89 15.89 -1.78
C ASP A 11 -29.30 16.05 -3.23
N ALA A 12 -28.95 15.07 -4.05
CA ALA A 12 -29.36 15.01 -5.44
C ALA A 12 -29.39 13.55 -5.92
N VAL A 13 -30.11 13.28 -6.99
CA VAL A 13 -30.20 11.95 -7.60
C VAL A 13 -29.33 11.88 -8.85
N ILE A 14 -28.55 10.80 -8.99
CA ILE A 14 -27.74 10.55 -10.17
C ILE A 14 -28.67 10.29 -11.36
N ALA A 15 -28.53 11.06 -12.43
CA ALA A 15 -29.26 10.85 -13.68
C ALA A 15 -28.48 9.95 -14.64
N SER A 16 -27.19 10.23 -14.81
CA SER A 16 -26.33 9.46 -15.71
C SER A 16 -24.85 9.52 -15.28
N VAL A 17 -24.10 8.49 -15.67
CA VAL A 17 -22.65 8.41 -15.49
C VAL A 17 -22.01 8.29 -16.86
N SER A 18 -21.19 9.26 -17.26
CA SER A 18 -20.48 9.29 -18.53
C SER A 18 -18.97 9.15 -18.28
N ALA A 19 -18.29 8.31 -19.05
CA ALA A 19 -16.84 8.24 -19.07
C ALA A 19 -16.37 7.79 -20.45
N ASP A 20 -15.26 8.34 -20.92
CA ASP A 20 -14.66 7.97 -22.21
C ASP A 20 -14.07 6.56 -22.18
N ASP A 21 -13.63 6.13 -20.99
CA ASP A 21 -13.11 4.80 -20.71
C ASP A 21 -14.19 3.93 -20.05
N ALA A 22 -14.52 2.81 -20.70
CA ALA A 22 -15.52 1.86 -20.23
C ALA A 22 -15.13 1.23 -18.89
N ALA A 23 -13.83 0.97 -18.67
CA ALA A 23 -13.34 0.39 -17.41
C ALA A 23 -13.50 1.36 -16.24
N LEU A 24 -13.19 2.65 -16.44
CA LEU A 24 -13.43 3.68 -15.44
C LEU A 24 -14.92 3.83 -15.13
N ARG A 25 -15.76 3.80 -16.16
CA ARG A 25 -17.22 3.91 -16.00
C ARG A 25 -17.75 2.74 -15.17
N GLN A 26 -17.36 1.52 -15.51
CA GLN A 26 -17.72 0.34 -14.73
C GLN A 26 -17.26 0.45 -13.29
N HIS A 27 -16.03 0.87 -13.05
CA HIS A 27 -15.51 1.06 -11.70
C HIS A 27 -16.32 2.07 -10.87
N ILE A 28 -16.77 3.19 -11.48
CA ILE A 28 -17.64 4.18 -10.83
C ILE A 28 -18.98 3.55 -10.45
N LEU A 29 -19.58 2.75 -11.35
CA LEU A 29 -20.84 2.05 -11.11
C LEU A 29 -20.70 0.95 -10.05
N ASP A 30 -19.62 0.17 -10.07
CA ASP A 30 -19.28 -0.85 -9.06
C ASP A 30 -19.08 -0.21 -7.66
N MET A 31 -18.71 1.08 -7.61
CA MET A 31 -18.66 1.87 -6.38
C MET A 31 -20.04 2.38 -5.92
N GLY A 32 -21.13 1.99 -6.57
CA GLY A 32 -22.50 2.31 -6.19
C GLY A 32 -23.05 3.63 -6.72
N LEU A 33 -22.32 4.32 -7.58
CA LEU A 33 -22.76 5.55 -8.25
C LEU A 33 -23.61 5.20 -9.48
N THR A 34 -24.76 4.55 -9.26
CA THR A 34 -25.68 4.13 -10.32
C THR A 34 -26.77 5.18 -10.56
N PRO A 35 -27.32 5.29 -11.80
CA PRO A 35 -28.49 6.13 -12.04
C PRO A 35 -29.62 5.81 -11.05
N GLY A 36 -30.33 6.84 -10.55
CA GLY A 36 -31.35 6.69 -9.51
C GLY A 36 -30.82 6.72 -8.08
N THR A 37 -29.50 6.63 -7.84
CA THR A 37 -28.91 6.73 -6.50
C THR A 37 -28.93 8.16 -5.99
N GLU A 38 -29.40 8.32 -4.75
CA GLU A 38 -29.30 9.60 -4.02
C GLU A 38 -27.91 9.79 -3.45
N VAL A 39 -27.31 10.97 -3.68
CA VAL A 39 -25.98 11.34 -3.20
C VAL A 39 -26.06 12.64 -2.40
N THR A 40 -25.35 12.68 -1.28
CA THR A 40 -25.19 13.87 -0.42
C THR A 40 -23.78 14.41 -0.54
N MET A 41 -23.62 15.71 -0.78
CA MET A 41 -22.31 16.36 -0.76
C MET A 41 -21.85 16.63 0.66
N MET A 42 -20.75 15.98 1.12
CA MET A 42 -20.26 16.09 2.51
C MET A 42 -19.22 17.20 2.67
N LYS A 43 -18.10 17.11 1.97
CA LYS A 43 -17.00 18.09 2.06
C LYS A 43 -16.03 18.00 0.89
N TYR A 44 -15.20 19.04 0.75
CA TYR A 44 -14.03 19.03 -0.14
C TYR A 44 -12.74 18.87 0.66
N ALA A 45 -11.71 18.28 0.04
CA ALA A 45 -10.35 18.34 0.57
C ALA A 45 -9.89 19.81 0.73
N PRO A 46 -8.91 20.11 1.59
CA PRO A 46 -8.47 21.49 1.88
C PRO A 46 -8.11 22.31 0.65
N MET A 47 -7.62 21.66 -0.41
CA MET A 47 -7.31 22.30 -1.69
C MET A 47 -8.49 22.35 -2.67
N GLY A 48 -9.71 21.95 -2.24
CA GLY A 48 -10.93 21.90 -3.03
C GLY A 48 -11.06 20.71 -3.97
N ASP A 49 -10.20 19.71 -3.86
CA ASP A 49 -10.18 18.46 -4.62
C ASP A 49 -9.23 17.47 -3.92
N PRO A 50 -9.60 16.19 -3.70
CA PRO A 50 -10.87 15.54 -4.07
C PRO A 50 -12.07 15.98 -3.22
N MET A 51 -13.26 15.48 -3.58
CA MET A 51 -14.52 15.69 -2.86
C MET A 51 -14.95 14.40 -2.16
N GLU A 52 -15.71 14.54 -1.07
CA GLU A 52 -16.31 13.43 -0.32
C GLU A 52 -17.83 13.52 -0.41
N ILE A 53 -18.45 12.43 -0.81
CA ILE A 53 -19.90 12.29 -0.92
C ILE A 53 -20.38 11.11 -0.09
N ARG A 54 -21.66 11.14 0.33
CA ARG A 54 -22.34 10.02 0.95
C ARG A 54 -23.36 9.44 -0.02
N LEU A 55 -23.42 8.13 -0.12
CA LEU A 55 -24.39 7.39 -0.92
C LEU A 55 -24.66 6.05 -0.24
N ARG A 56 -25.89 5.50 -0.36
CA ARG A 56 -26.26 4.16 0.14
C ARG A 56 -25.72 3.83 1.55
N GLY A 57 -25.56 4.84 2.43
CA GLY A 57 -25.12 4.67 3.82
C GLY A 57 -23.61 4.63 4.05
N TYR A 58 -22.76 4.78 3.04
CA TYR A 58 -21.30 4.90 3.16
C TYR A 58 -20.75 6.18 2.51
N GLU A 59 -19.51 6.53 2.82
CA GLU A 59 -18.82 7.71 2.30
C GLU A 59 -17.77 7.32 1.29
N LEU A 60 -17.74 8.07 0.19
CA LEU A 60 -16.83 7.83 -0.92
C LEU A 60 -16.12 9.13 -1.29
N THR A 61 -14.80 9.06 -1.52
CA THR A 61 -14.04 10.19 -2.03
C THR A 61 -13.75 9.99 -3.51
N LEU A 62 -13.95 11.03 -4.30
CA LEU A 62 -13.64 11.04 -5.73
C LEU A 62 -13.08 12.39 -6.16
N ARG A 63 -12.32 12.39 -7.26
CA ARG A 63 -11.79 13.62 -7.83
C ARG A 63 -12.89 14.41 -8.53
N ARG A 64 -12.74 15.72 -8.60
CA ARG A 64 -13.70 16.60 -9.28
C ARG A 64 -13.79 16.32 -10.76
N ASP A 65 -12.71 15.93 -11.42
CA ASP A 65 -12.71 15.51 -12.83
C ASP A 65 -13.56 14.25 -13.07
N THR A 66 -13.56 13.32 -12.11
CA THR A 66 -14.45 12.15 -12.12
C THR A 66 -15.89 12.56 -11.79
N ALA A 67 -16.11 13.42 -10.79
CA ALA A 67 -17.42 13.94 -10.42
C ALA A 67 -18.09 14.74 -11.54
N ALA A 68 -17.31 15.48 -12.33
CA ALA A 68 -17.80 16.24 -13.49
C ALA A 68 -18.38 15.35 -14.61
N ARG A 69 -18.20 14.04 -14.54
CA ARG A 69 -18.74 13.04 -15.47
C ARG A 69 -20.07 12.46 -15.02
N ILE A 70 -20.56 12.84 -13.83
CA ILE A 70 -21.79 12.36 -13.21
C ILE A 70 -22.83 13.48 -13.27
N GLU A 71 -23.95 13.23 -13.94
CA GLU A 71 -25.06 14.18 -14.06
C GLU A 71 -26.08 13.95 -12.95
N LEU A 72 -26.58 15.03 -12.39
CA LEU A 72 -27.53 15.05 -11.28
C LEU A 72 -28.84 15.71 -11.65
N VAL A 73 -29.93 15.25 -11.02
CA VAL A 73 -31.27 15.83 -11.06
C VAL A 73 -31.86 15.90 -9.64
N GLY A 74 -32.90 16.69 -9.46
CA GLY A 74 -33.67 16.71 -8.22
C GLY A 74 -32.91 17.21 -6.98
N VAL A 75 -32.16 18.30 -7.11
CA VAL A 75 -31.39 18.88 -5.98
C VAL A 75 -32.34 19.40 -4.90
N HIS A 76 -32.13 18.97 -3.67
CA HIS A 76 -32.90 19.40 -2.50
C HIS A 76 -32.03 19.49 -1.24
N ASP A 77 -32.57 20.07 -0.16
CA ASP A 77 -31.88 20.10 1.11
C ASP A 77 -31.90 18.72 1.77
N THR A 78 -30.77 18.34 2.39
CA THR A 78 -30.65 17.04 3.09
C THR A 78 -31.73 16.90 4.15
N ASP A 79 -32.57 15.87 4.02
CA ASP A 79 -33.60 15.54 5.02
C ASP A 79 -32.93 14.96 6.28
N THR A 80 -33.03 15.72 7.38
CA THR A 80 -32.43 15.36 8.67
C THR A 80 -33.35 14.50 9.54
N ALA A 81 -34.56 14.15 9.07
CA ALA A 81 -35.50 13.37 9.86
C ALA A 81 -34.95 11.95 10.19
N PRO A 82 -34.94 11.52 11.45
CA PRO A 82 -34.47 10.21 11.84
C PRO A 82 -35.45 9.12 11.30
N ARG A 83 -34.97 8.24 10.41
CA ARG A 83 -35.69 7.00 10.10
C ARG A 83 -35.59 6.09 11.31
N VAL A 84 -36.68 5.93 12.05
CA VAL A 84 -36.78 4.96 13.16
C VAL A 84 -36.92 3.57 12.53
N ALA A 85 -35.86 2.76 12.62
CA ALA A 85 -35.93 1.37 12.20
C ALA A 85 -36.70 0.53 13.23
N PRO A 86 -37.49 -0.48 12.82
CA PRO A 86 -38.15 -1.39 13.75
C PRO A 86 -37.09 -2.14 14.58
N LYS A 87 -37.33 -2.32 15.87
CA LYS A 87 -36.49 -3.12 16.75
C LYS A 87 -36.75 -4.59 16.47
N THR A 88 -35.93 -5.23 15.69
CA THR A 88 -35.85 -6.68 15.61
C THR A 88 -35.01 -7.20 16.78
N GLY A 89 -35.49 -8.21 17.48
CA GLY A 89 -34.71 -8.88 18.52
C GLY A 89 -33.50 -9.58 17.89
N ALA A 90 -32.37 -9.56 18.60
CA ALA A 90 -31.21 -10.36 18.15
C ALA A 90 -31.61 -11.83 18.14
N THR A 91 -31.48 -12.48 16.99
CA THR A 91 -31.70 -13.91 16.82
C THR A 91 -30.37 -14.65 16.97
N ALA A 92 -30.34 -15.77 17.67
CA ALA A 92 -29.13 -16.58 17.76
C ALA A 92 -28.82 -17.21 16.40
N HIS A 93 -27.53 -17.29 16.05
CA HIS A 93 -27.05 -17.98 14.86
C HIS A 93 -27.39 -19.48 14.95
N PRO A 94 -27.89 -20.16 13.90
CA PRO A 94 -28.16 -21.60 13.93
C PRO A 94 -26.86 -22.38 14.19
N ALA A 95 -27.01 -23.54 14.82
CA ALA A 95 -25.88 -24.45 14.99
C ALA A 95 -25.44 -25.04 13.64
N LEU A 96 -24.20 -25.57 13.60
CA LEU A 96 -23.68 -26.23 12.42
C LEU A 96 -24.61 -27.38 11.94
N GLY A 97 -24.99 -27.36 10.67
CA GLY A 97 -25.93 -28.31 10.08
C GLY A 97 -27.40 -27.91 10.15
N GLU A 98 -27.75 -26.81 10.82
CA GLU A 98 -29.11 -26.25 10.87
C GLU A 98 -29.31 -25.10 9.86
N GLY A 99 -28.23 -24.61 9.23
CA GLY A 99 -28.26 -23.55 8.25
C GLY A 99 -28.70 -23.97 6.85
N VAL A 100 -28.64 -23.08 5.89
CA VAL A 100 -29.05 -23.34 4.50
C VAL A 100 -27.95 -24.10 3.76
N HIS A 101 -28.17 -25.39 3.48
CA HIS A 101 -27.23 -26.26 2.75
C HIS A 101 -27.82 -26.74 1.41
N PRO A 102 -28.14 -25.87 0.46
CA PRO A 102 -29.02 -26.23 -0.65
C PRO A 102 -28.37 -27.11 -1.72
N ARG A 103 -27.05 -27.12 -1.83
CA ARG A 103 -26.32 -27.85 -2.88
C ARG A 103 -25.00 -28.40 -2.36
N SER A 104 -25.00 -29.58 -1.79
CA SER A 104 -23.80 -30.30 -1.37
C SER A 104 -23.27 -31.22 -2.46
N ALA A 105 -21.98 -31.52 -2.42
CA ALA A 105 -21.35 -32.52 -3.27
C ALA A 105 -21.88 -33.93 -2.93
N THR A 106 -21.98 -34.78 -3.93
CA THR A 106 -22.43 -36.19 -3.77
C THR A 106 -21.45 -37.03 -2.96
N LYS A 107 -20.22 -36.56 -2.77
CA LYS A 107 -19.17 -37.28 -2.03
C LYS A 107 -18.36 -36.28 -1.21
N ALA A 108 -18.37 -36.43 0.11
CA ALA A 108 -17.59 -35.62 1.02
C ALA A 108 -16.07 -35.91 0.91
N VAL A 109 -15.23 -34.89 1.07
CA VAL A 109 -13.76 -35.05 1.17
C VAL A 109 -13.46 -35.76 2.49
N PRO A 110 -12.66 -36.87 2.49
CA PRO A 110 -12.29 -37.60 3.68
C PRO A 110 -11.62 -36.73 4.73
N GLU A 111 -11.77 -37.13 6.02
CA GLU A 111 -11.03 -36.46 7.10
C GLU A 111 -9.52 -36.69 6.94
N GLY A 112 -8.74 -35.59 7.09
CA GLY A 112 -7.28 -35.58 6.98
C GLY A 112 -6.73 -35.32 5.58
N GLU A 113 -7.59 -35.20 4.55
CA GLU A 113 -7.13 -34.68 3.26
C GLU A 113 -6.88 -33.17 3.35
N PRO A 114 -5.85 -32.66 2.63
CA PRO A 114 -5.53 -31.24 2.65
C PRO A 114 -6.67 -30.40 2.03
N LEU A 115 -7.04 -29.34 2.73
CA LEU A 115 -8.05 -28.39 2.27
C LEU A 115 -7.41 -27.00 2.05
N THR A 116 -7.84 -26.31 1.02
CA THR A 116 -7.35 -24.99 0.62
C THR A 116 -8.47 -23.95 0.69
N PHE A 117 -8.19 -22.83 1.34
CA PHE A 117 -9.13 -21.72 1.52
C PHE A 117 -8.60 -20.46 0.90
N ALA A 118 -9.45 -19.69 0.22
CA ALA A 118 -9.17 -18.33 -0.19
C ALA A 118 -9.87 -17.36 0.77
N LEU A 119 -9.13 -16.39 1.32
CA LEU A 119 -9.67 -15.33 2.16
C LEU A 119 -9.90 -14.10 1.29
N ALA A 120 -11.16 -13.79 0.97
CA ALA A 120 -11.58 -12.66 0.16
C ALA A 120 -12.27 -11.58 1.01
N GLY A 121 -12.43 -10.39 0.47
CA GLY A 121 -13.18 -9.28 1.09
C GLY A 121 -12.64 -7.92 0.69
N ASN A 122 -13.41 -6.88 1.01
CA ASN A 122 -13.10 -5.50 0.68
C ASN A 122 -11.83 -4.99 1.41
N GLN A 123 -11.31 -3.86 0.95
CA GLN A 123 -10.28 -3.15 1.71
C GLN A 123 -10.86 -2.71 3.07
N ASN A 124 -10.07 -2.78 4.13
CA ASN A 124 -10.43 -2.41 5.51
C ASN A 124 -11.53 -3.26 6.19
N CYS A 125 -12.03 -4.34 5.61
CA CYS A 125 -13.00 -5.24 6.24
C CYS A 125 -12.42 -6.08 7.42
N GLY A 126 -11.12 -5.98 7.70
CA GLY A 126 -10.44 -6.73 8.77
C GLY A 126 -9.79 -8.04 8.33
N LYS A 127 -9.58 -8.25 7.02
CA LYS A 127 -9.02 -9.46 6.41
C LYS A 127 -7.68 -9.90 7.02
N THR A 128 -6.69 -9.01 7.06
CA THR A 128 -5.37 -9.30 7.65
C THR A 128 -5.47 -9.64 9.15
N THR A 129 -6.39 -9.00 9.87
CA THR A 129 -6.62 -9.31 11.29
C THR A 129 -7.16 -10.72 11.44
N LEU A 130 -8.15 -11.12 10.63
CA LEU A 130 -8.68 -12.47 10.65
C LEU A 130 -7.64 -13.50 10.21
N PHE A 131 -6.88 -13.24 9.15
CA PHE A 131 -5.80 -14.12 8.69
C PHE A 131 -4.77 -14.40 9.80
N ASN A 132 -4.34 -13.35 10.53
CA ASN A 132 -3.43 -13.49 11.66
C ASN A 132 -4.05 -14.28 12.83
N ARG A 133 -5.37 -14.20 13.03
CA ARG A 133 -6.06 -15.00 14.05
C ARG A 133 -6.14 -16.47 13.65
N LEU A 134 -6.46 -16.74 12.39
CA LEU A 134 -6.54 -18.10 11.85
C LEU A 134 -5.18 -18.80 11.85
N THR A 135 -4.11 -18.14 11.41
CA THR A 135 -2.80 -18.77 11.14
C THR A 135 -1.77 -18.59 12.27
N GLY A 136 -1.86 -17.51 13.02
CA GLY A 136 -0.87 -17.19 14.04
C GLY A 136 0.51 -16.85 13.47
N SER A 137 1.54 -17.57 13.92
CA SER A 137 2.94 -17.40 13.46
C SER A 137 3.31 -18.27 12.25
N ASN A 138 2.43 -19.17 11.83
CA ASN A 138 2.69 -20.11 10.74
C ASN A 138 2.27 -19.52 9.39
N GLN A 139 3.00 -18.48 8.94
CA GLN A 139 2.72 -17.77 7.70
C GLN A 139 3.90 -17.89 6.74
N HIS A 140 3.59 -18.09 5.46
CA HIS A 140 4.54 -18.04 4.36
C HIS A 140 4.24 -16.81 3.52
N VAL A 141 5.25 -15.98 3.27
CA VAL A 141 5.11 -14.76 2.46
C VAL A 141 5.86 -14.94 1.16
N GLY A 142 5.17 -14.75 0.06
CA GLY A 142 5.71 -14.80 -1.31
C GLY A 142 5.01 -13.78 -2.19
N ASN A 143 5.14 -13.89 -3.49
CA ASN A 143 4.37 -13.11 -4.45
C ASN A 143 3.46 -14.03 -5.26
N PHE A 144 2.33 -13.51 -5.71
CA PHE A 144 1.53 -14.22 -6.70
C PHE A 144 2.32 -14.40 -8.02
N PRO A 145 2.17 -15.53 -8.72
CA PRO A 145 2.91 -15.78 -9.95
C PRO A 145 2.70 -14.67 -11.00
N GLY A 146 3.81 -14.15 -11.54
CA GLY A 146 3.80 -13.17 -12.62
C GLY A 146 3.49 -11.73 -12.24
N VAL A 147 3.22 -11.44 -10.98
CA VAL A 147 2.89 -10.10 -10.47
C VAL A 147 3.66 -9.76 -9.20
N THR A 148 3.71 -8.48 -8.86
CA THR A 148 4.40 -7.98 -7.66
C THR A 148 3.47 -7.83 -6.44
N VAL A 149 2.35 -8.54 -6.43
CA VAL A 149 1.39 -8.56 -5.33
C VAL A 149 1.81 -9.62 -4.31
N ASP A 150 1.87 -9.24 -3.04
CA ASP A 150 2.26 -10.14 -1.96
C ASP A 150 1.21 -11.25 -1.77
N ARG A 151 1.67 -12.49 -1.69
CA ARG A 151 0.89 -13.68 -1.35
C ARG A 151 1.26 -14.12 0.06
N LYS A 152 0.26 -14.33 0.89
CA LYS A 152 0.43 -14.87 2.24
C LYS A 152 -0.38 -16.15 2.37
N ASP A 153 0.31 -17.23 2.64
CA ASP A 153 -0.30 -18.52 2.92
C ASP A 153 -0.03 -18.89 4.38
N GLY A 154 -0.97 -19.57 5.02
CA GLY A 154 -0.78 -20.05 6.38
C GLY A 154 -1.67 -21.23 6.71
N GLN A 155 -1.20 -22.11 7.59
CA GLN A 155 -2.01 -23.20 8.12
C GLN A 155 -2.97 -22.68 9.19
N ILE A 156 -4.20 -23.14 9.16
CA ILE A 156 -5.18 -22.80 10.20
C ILE A 156 -4.79 -23.49 11.51
N ARG A 157 -4.86 -22.75 12.60
CA ARG A 157 -4.54 -23.27 13.93
C ARG A 157 -5.44 -24.45 14.29
N ASN A 158 -4.89 -25.48 14.86
CA ASN A 158 -5.56 -26.75 15.22
C ASN A 158 -6.06 -27.58 14.01
N HIS A 159 -5.87 -27.09 12.78
CA HIS A 159 -6.23 -27.77 11.54
C HIS A 159 -5.04 -27.75 10.58
N PRO A 160 -3.99 -28.57 10.81
CA PRO A 160 -2.78 -28.56 9.99
C PRO A 160 -3.03 -29.01 8.54
N GLU A 161 -4.15 -29.70 8.27
CA GLU A 161 -4.63 -30.09 6.96
C GLU A 161 -5.21 -28.90 6.17
N ALA A 162 -5.56 -27.80 6.83
CA ALA A 162 -6.22 -26.64 6.23
C ALA A 162 -5.22 -25.47 6.01
N THR A 163 -5.09 -25.06 4.76
CA THR A 163 -4.24 -23.90 4.37
C THR A 163 -5.13 -22.76 3.87
N VAL A 164 -4.90 -21.56 4.37
CA VAL A 164 -5.60 -20.35 3.92
C VAL A 164 -4.64 -19.40 3.22
N THR A 165 -5.07 -18.87 2.07
CA THR A 165 -4.36 -17.84 1.30
C THR A 165 -5.07 -16.51 1.47
N ASP A 166 -4.35 -15.46 1.92
CA ASP A 166 -4.84 -14.08 2.03
C ASP A 166 -4.81 -13.43 0.64
N LEU A 167 -5.98 -13.11 0.09
CA LEU A 167 -6.10 -12.41 -1.19
C LEU A 167 -6.02 -10.89 -0.97
N PRO A 168 -5.58 -10.11 -1.96
CA PRO A 168 -5.69 -8.65 -1.93
C PRO A 168 -7.10 -8.17 -1.62
N GLY A 169 -7.21 -7.01 -0.97
CA GLY A 169 -8.51 -6.38 -0.73
C GLY A 169 -9.06 -5.75 -2.00
N ILE A 170 -10.22 -6.22 -2.45
CA ILE A 170 -10.84 -5.81 -3.70
C ILE A 170 -12.28 -5.37 -3.48
N TYR A 171 -12.81 -4.55 -4.36
CA TYR A 171 -14.19 -4.10 -4.30
C TYR A 171 -15.10 -4.81 -5.30
N SER A 172 -14.52 -5.32 -6.38
CA SER A 172 -15.22 -6.11 -7.40
C SER A 172 -14.28 -7.12 -8.05
N LEU A 173 -14.83 -8.07 -8.80
CA LEU A 173 -14.07 -9.01 -9.63
C LEU A 173 -13.87 -8.49 -11.06
N SER A 174 -14.13 -7.21 -11.31
CA SER A 174 -13.87 -6.57 -12.60
C SER A 174 -12.37 -6.27 -12.74
N PRO A 175 -11.73 -6.52 -13.90
CA PRO A 175 -10.27 -6.45 -14.05
C PRO A 175 -9.76 -5.01 -14.21
N TYR A 176 -10.03 -4.15 -13.23
CA TYR A 176 -9.64 -2.74 -13.24
C TYR A 176 -8.26 -2.50 -12.63
N THR A 177 -7.97 -3.18 -11.51
CA THR A 177 -6.66 -3.11 -10.85
C THR A 177 -5.94 -4.45 -10.92
N GLY A 178 -4.59 -4.43 -10.76
CA GLY A 178 -3.81 -5.67 -10.70
C GLY A 178 -4.22 -6.59 -9.53
N GLU A 179 -4.69 -6.01 -8.42
CA GLU A 179 -5.16 -6.74 -7.25
C GLU A 179 -6.46 -7.51 -7.54
N GLU A 180 -7.40 -6.90 -8.28
CA GLU A 180 -8.65 -7.54 -8.71
C GLU A 180 -8.40 -8.68 -9.70
N VAL A 181 -7.49 -8.48 -10.65
CA VAL A 181 -7.08 -9.53 -11.60
C VAL A 181 -6.48 -10.71 -10.85
N VAL A 182 -5.56 -10.47 -9.91
CA VAL A 182 -4.89 -11.52 -9.13
C VAL A 182 -5.87 -12.31 -8.28
N SER A 183 -6.74 -11.62 -7.54
CA SER A 183 -7.73 -12.26 -6.67
C SER A 183 -8.70 -13.13 -7.47
N ARG A 184 -9.21 -12.61 -8.58
CA ARG A 184 -10.09 -13.32 -9.49
C ARG A 184 -9.42 -14.56 -10.10
N GLN A 185 -8.21 -14.40 -10.67
CA GLN A 185 -7.48 -15.50 -11.26
C GLN A 185 -7.17 -16.59 -10.23
N PHE A 186 -6.80 -16.21 -9.01
CA PHE A 186 -6.56 -17.19 -7.95
C PHE A 186 -7.80 -18.03 -7.65
N ILE A 187 -8.99 -17.40 -7.52
CA ILE A 187 -10.23 -18.14 -7.20
C ILE A 187 -10.64 -19.04 -8.38
N ILE A 188 -10.42 -18.62 -9.63
CA ILE A 188 -10.78 -19.38 -10.82
C ILE A 188 -9.77 -20.51 -11.08
N ASP A 189 -8.46 -20.19 -11.13
CA ASP A 189 -7.40 -21.09 -11.61
C ASP A 189 -6.91 -22.03 -10.50
N ALA A 190 -6.66 -21.51 -9.28
CA ALA A 190 -6.21 -22.33 -8.15
C ALA A 190 -7.36 -23.16 -7.56
N ASN A 191 -8.62 -22.79 -7.84
CA ASN A 191 -9.81 -23.56 -7.47
C ASN A 191 -9.80 -24.00 -5.99
N PRO A 192 -9.78 -23.07 -5.01
CA PRO A 192 -9.75 -23.42 -3.61
C PRO A 192 -11.01 -24.22 -3.22
N ASP A 193 -10.86 -25.09 -2.21
CA ASP A 193 -11.97 -25.94 -1.73
C ASP A 193 -13.10 -25.11 -1.13
N ALA A 194 -12.80 -23.95 -0.53
CA ALA A 194 -13.82 -22.97 -0.19
C ALA A 194 -13.26 -21.54 -0.13
N VAL A 195 -14.16 -20.56 -0.25
CA VAL A 195 -13.88 -19.12 -0.09
C VAL A 195 -14.45 -18.67 1.26
N ILE A 196 -13.62 -18.00 2.06
CA ILE A 196 -14.04 -17.28 3.26
C ILE A 196 -14.15 -15.80 2.87
N ASP A 197 -15.36 -15.29 2.72
CA ASP A 197 -15.62 -13.90 2.37
C ASP A 197 -15.82 -13.07 3.63
N ILE A 198 -14.99 -12.03 3.83
CA ILE A 198 -15.07 -11.16 5.00
C ILE A 198 -15.85 -9.92 4.65
N VAL A 199 -16.99 -9.78 5.31
CA VAL A 199 -17.92 -8.67 5.15
C VAL A 199 -17.85 -7.77 6.38
N ASP A 200 -17.59 -6.48 6.20
CA ASP A 200 -17.70 -5.47 7.25
C ASP A 200 -19.17 -5.18 7.56
N ALA A 201 -19.65 -5.63 8.71
CA ALA A 201 -21.03 -5.44 9.15
C ALA A 201 -21.41 -3.97 9.33
N THR A 202 -20.45 -3.06 9.54
CA THR A 202 -20.70 -1.62 9.67
C THR A 202 -21.02 -0.98 8.32
N ASN A 203 -20.50 -1.55 7.22
CA ASN A 203 -20.69 -1.12 5.83
C ASN A 203 -21.18 -2.27 4.94
N ILE A 204 -22.17 -3.04 5.44
CA ILE A 204 -22.62 -4.30 4.84
C ILE A 204 -23.10 -4.11 3.40
N GLU A 205 -23.84 -3.05 3.09
CA GLU A 205 -24.38 -2.76 1.76
C GLU A 205 -23.25 -2.68 0.72
N ARG A 206 -22.15 -2.08 1.09
CA ARG A 206 -20.97 -1.93 0.23
C ARG A 206 -20.23 -3.25 0.03
N ASN A 207 -20.09 -4.03 1.11
CA ASN A 207 -19.31 -5.26 1.09
C ASN A 207 -20.06 -6.37 0.35
N LEU A 208 -21.37 -6.44 0.46
CA LEU A 208 -22.18 -7.44 -0.24
C LEU A 208 -22.07 -7.36 -1.77
N TYR A 209 -21.63 -6.25 -2.33
CA TYR A 209 -21.43 -6.16 -3.78
C TYR A 209 -20.38 -7.15 -4.29
N LEU A 210 -19.24 -7.27 -3.59
CA LEU A 210 -18.25 -8.30 -3.88
C LEU A 210 -18.78 -9.69 -3.56
N THR A 211 -19.48 -9.86 -2.43
CA THR A 211 -20.10 -11.13 -2.04
C THR A 211 -20.97 -11.71 -3.14
N LEU A 212 -21.85 -10.90 -3.77
CA LEU A 212 -22.70 -11.37 -4.87
C LEU A 212 -21.87 -11.85 -6.07
N GLN A 213 -20.80 -11.18 -6.40
CA GLN A 213 -19.91 -11.62 -7.49
C GLN A 213 -19.16 -12.91 -7.16
N LEU A 214 -18.77 -13.10 -5.89
CA LEU A 214 -18.19 -14.37 -5.41
C LEU A 214 -19.20 -15.50 -5.47
N MET A 215 -20.46 -15.23 -5.15
CA MET A 215 -21.56 -16.22 -5.27
C MET A 215 -21.82 -16.62 -6.73
N GLU A 216 -21.68 -15.68 -7.69
CA GLU A 216 -21.80 -15.99 -9.13
C GLU A 216 -20.72 -16.96 -9.61
N LEU A 217 -19.57 -17.05 -8.91
CA LEU A 217 -18.52 -18.04 -9.19
C LEU A 217 -18.92 -19.48 -8.80
N ASP A 218 -20.04 -19.65 -8.12
CA ASP A 218 -20.61 -20.96 -7.73
C ASP A 218 -19.58 -21.87 -7.03
N ARG A 219 -18.77 -21.30 -6.14
CA ARG A 219 -17.77 -22.00 -5.32
C ARG A 219 -18.29 -22.19 -3.90
N PRO A 220 -17.87 -23.26 -3.20
CA PRO A 220 -18.15 -23.38 -1.78
C PRO A 220 -17.67 -22.14 -1.04
N MET A 221 -18.54 -21.53 -0.20
CA MET A 221 -18.16 -20.30 0.51
C MET A 221 -18.89 -20.15 1.84
N VAL A 222 -18.27 -19.37 2.73
CA VAL A 222 -18.83 -18.93 4.00
C VAL A 222 -18.58 -17.44 4.16
N ILE A 223 -19.57 -16.73 4.69
CA ILE A 223 -19.45 -15.29 4.98
C ILE A 223 -19.03 -15.10 6.44
N ALA A 224 -17.89 -14.44 6.65
CA ALA A 224 -17.44 -13.99 7.95
C ALA A 224 -17.93 -12.55 8.17
N LEU A 225 -19.06 -12.38 8.86
CA LEU A 225 -19.65 -11.07 9.13
C LEU A 225 -18.90 -10.41 10.29
N ASN A 226 -17.89 -9.61 9.96
CA ASN A 226 -16.94 -9.03 10.89
C ASN A 226 -17.40 -7.69 11.48
N MET A 227 -16.78 -7.25 12.58
CA MET A 227 -17.09 -6.01 13.30
C MET A 227 -18.49 -5.98 13.93
N MET A 228 -19.05 -7.13 14.25
CA MET A 228 -20.36 -7.23 14.93
C MET A 228 -20.36 -6.55 16.30
N ASP A 229 -19.21 -6.49 16.97
CA ASP A 229 -19.04 -5.75 18.20
C ASP A 229 -19.22 -4.22 18.02
N GLU A 230 -18.81 -3.67 16.88
CA GLU A 230 -19.05 -2.25 16.55
C GLU A 230 -20.52 -1.99 16.24
N VAL A 231 -21.19 -2.87 15.47
CA VAL A 231 -22.62 -2.78 15.19
C VAL A 231 -23.43 -2.78 16.48
N THR A 232 -23.16 -3.72 17.38
CA THR A 232 -23.86 -3.84 18.68
C THR A 232 -23.56 -2.64 19.59
N ALA A 233 -22.31 -2.19 19.66
CA ALA A 233 -21.93 -1.02 20.46
C ALA A 233 -22.63 0.27 20.01
N ASN A 234 -22.95 0.37 18.73
CA ASN A 234 -23.70 1.50 18.15
C ASN A 234 -25.24 1.36 18.27
N GLY A 235 -25.72 0.26 18.83
CA GLY A 235 -27.16 -0.02 18.97
C GLY A 235 -27.83 -0.50 17.69
N GLY A 236 -27.06 -0.97 16.72
CA GLY A 236 -27.53 -1.67 15.54
C GLY A 236 -27.72 -3.17 15.81
N THR A 237 -28.50 -3.84 14.97
CA THR A 237 -28.65 -5.30 14.95
C THR A 237 -28.74 -5.80 13.53
N ILE A 238 -28.22 -7.01 13.31
CA ILE A 238 -28.37 -7.72 12.03
C ILE A 238 -28.99 -9.08 12.35
N ASP A 239 -30.09 -9.41 11.67
CA ASP A 239 -30.70 -10.74 11.73
C ASP A 239 -29.88 -11.68 10.82
N VAL A 240 -28.91 -12.38 11.44
CA VAL A 240 -27.96 -13.24 10.74
C VAL A 240 -28.67 -14.42 10.06
N ASN A 241 -29.68 -15.00 10.72
CA ASN A 241 -30.44 -16.14 10.16
C ASN A 241 -31.21 -15.73 8.92
N LEU A 242 -31.87 -14.57 8.96
CA LEU A 242 -32.57 -14.05 7.81
C LEU A 242 -31.59 -13.68 6.68
N LEU A 243 -30.45 -13.08 7.01
CA LEU A 243 -29.40 -12.78 6.05
C LEU A 243 -28.89 -14.05 5.35
N GLU A 244 -28.59 -15.10 6.11
CA GLU A 244 -28.20 -16.42 5.61
C GLU A 244 -29.26 -17.02 4.67
N SER A 245 -30.54 -16.98 5.07
CA SER A 245 -31.64 -17.51 4.25
C SER A 245 -31.84 -16.73 2.95
N LEU A 246 -31.65 -15.40 2.95
CA LEU A 246 -31.81 -14.57 1.77
C LEU A 246 -30.64 -14.72 0.79
N LEU A 247 -29.41 -14.85 1.31
CA LEU A 247 -28.22 -15.07 0.48
C LEU A 247 -28.05 -16.53 0.08
N GLY A 248 -28.50 -17.49 0.89
CA GLY A 248 -28.31 -18.92 0.66
C GLY A 248 -26.87 -19.37 0.84
N VAL A 249 -26.14 -18.73 1.77
CA VAL A 249 -24.75 -19.01 2.12
C VAL A 249 -24.62 -18.90 3.64
N PRO A 250 -23.88 -19.80 4.32
CA PRO A 250 -23.66 -19.71 5.76
C PRO A 250 -23.00 -18.37 6.14
N VAL A 251 -23.55 -17.72 7.18
CA VAL A 251 -23.11 -16.42 7.66
C VAL A 251 -22.72 -16.52 9.13
N VAL A 252 -21.45 -16.32 9.46
CA VAL A 252 -20.95 -16.43 10.82
C VAL A 252 -20.60 -15.03 11.36
N PRO A 253 -21.27 -14.56 12.43
CA PRO A 253 -20.97 -13.29 13.05
C PRO A 253 -19.66 -13.36 13.84
N ILE A 254 -18.70 -12.45 13.55
CA ILE A 254 -17.39 -12.47 14.20
C ILE A 254 -16.96 -11.07 14.65
N SER A 255 -16.00 -11.04 15.59
CA SER A 255 -15.13 -9.89 15.83
C SER A 255 -13.67 -10.34 15.78
N ALA A 256 -13.01 -10.15 14.64
CA ALA A 256 -11.62 -10.51 14.47
C ALA A 256 -10.69 -9.76 15.45
N ALA A 257 -11.01 -8.50 15.78
CA ALA A 257 -10.26 -7.71 16.75
C ALA A 257 -10.31 -8.33 18.16
N LYS A 258 -11.49 -8.76 18.61
CA LYS A 258 -11.70 -9.37 19.94
C LYS A 258 -11.46 -10.87 19.98
N ASN A 259 -11.28 -11.53 18.83
CA ASN A 259 -11.18 -12.98 18.68
C ASN A 259 -12.47 -13.73 19.06
N GLU A 260 -13.62 -13.17 18.73
CA GLU A 260 -14.95 -13.75 18.96
C GLU A 260 -15.51 -14.37 17.67
N GLY A 261 -16.17 -15.53 17.75
CA GLY A 261 -16.79 -16.25 16.63
C GLY A 261 -15.82 -16.96 15.67
N ILE A 262 -14.50 -16.90 15.90
CA ILE A 262 -13.50 -17.44 14.93
C ILE A 262 -13.49 -18.97 14.93
N GLY A 263 -13.70 -19.64 16.06
CA GLY A 263 -13.79 -21.09 16.14
C GLY A 263 -14.98 -21.62 15.31
N GLU A 264 -16.14 -21.00 15.49
CA GLU A 264 -17.36 -21.29 14.73
C GLU A 264 -17.17 -21.05 13.22
N LEU A 265 -16.53 -19.96 12.84
CA LEU A 265 -16.18 -19.70 11.44
C LEU A 265 -15.33 -20.81 10.84
N VAL A 266 -14.33 -21.31 11.57
CA VAL A 266 -13.46 -22.40 11.08
C VAL A 266 -14.25 -23.68 10.94
N GLU A 267 -15.12 -24.03 11.89
CA GLU A 267 -15.98 -25.20 11.80
C GLU A 267 -16.91 -25.16 10.59
N HIS A 268 -17.58 -24.01 10.34
CA HIS A 268 -18.41 -23.81 9.14
C HIS A 268 -17.58 -23.86 7.85
N ALA A 269 -16.42 -23.23 7.80
CA ALA A 269 -15.55 -23.26 6.62
C ALA A 269 -15.10 -24.69 6.29
N MET A 270 -14.67 -25.46 7.30
CA MET A 270 -14.27 -26.86 7.15
C MET A 270 -15.44 -27.73 6.68
N HIS A 271 -16.64 -27.50 7.21
CA HIS A 271 -17.85 -28.21 6.81
C HIS A 271 -18.20 -27.93 5.33
N VAL A 272 -18.28 -26.66 4.96
CA VAL A 272 -18.57 -26.20 3.59
C VAL A 272 -17.57 -26.76 2.58
N ALA A 273 -16.26 -26.74 2.91
CA ALA A 273 -15.22 -27.30 2.05
C ALA A 273 -15.35 -28.82 1.89
N ARG A 274 -15.57 -29.55 2.99
CA ARG A 274 -15.69 -31.03 2.97
C ARG A 274 -16.90 -31.53 2.18
N TYR A 275 -18.02 -30.88 2.33
CA TYR A 275 -19.27 -31.27 1.65
C TYR A 275 -19.48 -30.58 0.31
N GLY A 276 -18.57 -29.65 -0.07
CA GLY A 276 -18.65 -28.89 -1.31
C GLY A 276 -19.95 -28.09 -1.43
N GLU A 277 -20.40 -27.49 -0.32
CA GLU A 277 -21.64 -26.73 -0.25
C GLU A 277 -21.53 -25.43 -1.00
N ARG A 278 -22.32 -25.28 -2.07
CA ARG A 278 -22.31 -24.10 -2.95
C ARG A 278 -23.42 -23.12 -2.58
N PRO A 279 -23.30 -21.83 -2.98
CA PRO A 279 -24.36 -20.85 -2.76
C PRO A 279 -25.73 -21.35 -3.24
N GLY A 280 -26.73 -21.20 -2.40
CA GLY A 280 -28.12 -21.56 -2.74
C GLY A 280 -28.74 -20.68 -3.80
N ARG A 281 -28.22 -19.45 -3.90
CA ARG A 281 -28.63 -18.43 -4.86
C ARG A 281 -27.45 -17.92 -5.63
N VAL A 282 -27.53 -17.93 -6.95
CA VAL A 282 -26.52 -17.33 -7.86
C VAL A 282 -27.18 -16.36 -8.84
N ASP A 283 -28.49 -16.20 -8.78
CA ASP A 283 -29.31 -15.33 -9.61
C ASP A 283 -29.93 -14.20 -8.76
N PHE A 284 -29.65 -12.98 -9.10
CA PHE A 284 -30.09 -11.78 -8.39
C PHE A 284 -31.00 -10.90 -9.23
N CYS A 285 -31.29 -11.29 -10.50
CA CYS A 285 -32.14 -10.52 -11.36
C CYS A 285 -33.61 -10.82 -11.08
N SER A 286 -34.49 -9.83 -11.25
CA SER A 286 -35.93 -9.97 -11.17
C SER A 286 -36.49 -10.46 -12.52
N SER A 287 -37.31 -11.46 -12.50
CA SER A 287 -38.08 -11.92 -13.67
C SER A 287 -39.43 -11.21 -13.79
N SER A 288 -39.76 -10.29 -12.86
CA SER A 288 -41.06 -9.62 -12.81
C SER A 288 -41.20 -8.56 -13.92
N GLU A 289 -42.34 -8.51 -14.57
CA GLU A 289 -42.70 -7.41 -15.49
C GLU A 289 -42.91 -6.07 -14.76
N ASP A 290 -43.15 -6.12 -13.42
CA ASP A 290 -43.28 -4.95 -12.58
C ASP A 290 -41.90 -4.35 -12.16
N ALA A 291 -40.79 -5.03 -12.47
CA ALA A 291 -39.47 -4.53 -12.23
C ALA A 291 -39.15 -3.29 -13.12
N PRO A 292 -38.30 -2.35 -12.71
CA PRO A 292 -37.98 -1.16 -13.49
C PRO A 292 -37.48 -1.44 -14.91
N ASP A 293 -36.80 -2.58 -15.10
CA ASP A 293 -36.27 -3.06 -16.37
C ASP A 293 -37.21 -4.03 -17.11
N HIS A 294 -38.43 -4.23 -16.62
CA HIS A 294 -39.41 -5.20 -17.14
C HIS A 294 -38.85 -6.62 -17.36
N GLY A 295 -37.81 -7.00 -16.56
CA GLY A 295 -37.15 -8.29 -16.68
C GLY A 295 -36.24 -8.42 -17.92
N ALA A 296 -35.87 -7.31 -18.58
CA ALA A 296 -35.03 -7.33 -19.77
C ALA A 296 -33.62 -7.90 -19.47
N LEU A 297 -33.01 -7.48 -18.38
CA LEU A 297 -31.72 -8.00 -17.96
C LEU A 297 -31.76 -9.49 -17.61
N HIS A 298 -32.83 -9.95 -16.97
CA HIS A 298 -33.03 -11.38 -16.67
C HIS A 298 -33.05 -12.19 -17.98
N ARG A 299 -33.86 -11.79 -18.96
CA ARG A 299 -33.93 -12.47 -20.28
C ARG A 299 -32.56 -12.44 -20.98
N CYS A 300 -31.85 -11.33 -20.92
CA CYS A 300 -30.51 -11.17 -21.51
C CYS A 300 -29.52 -12.17 -20.93
N ILE A 301 -29.35 -12.18 -19.62
CA ILE A 301 -28.35 -13.03 -18.94
C ILE A 301 -28.69 -14.51 -19.14
N HIS A 302 -29.97 -14.92 -19.00
CA HIS A 302 -30.37 -16.30 -19.19
C HIS A 302 -30.30 -16.74 -20.66
N GLY A 303 -30.56 -15.84 -21.61
CA GLY A 303 -30.33 -16.05 -23.03
C GLY A 303 -28.89 -16.34 -23.37
N ILE A 304 -28.00 -15.46 -22.90
CA ILE A 304 -26.55 -15.62 -23.07
C ILE A 304 -26.04 -16.88 -22.37
N ALA A 305 -26.51 -17.18 -21.15
CA ALA A 305 -26.11 -18.38 -20.42
C ALA A 305 -26.40 -19.68 -21.20
N LYS A 306 -27.53 -19.75 -21.89
CA LYS A 306 -27.86 -20.89 -22.76
C LYS A 306 -26.96 -20.98 -23.99
N LEU A 307 -26.59 -19.82 -24.58
CA LEU A 307 -25.72 -19.77 -25.77
C LEU A 307 -24.30 -20.26 -25.47
N ILE A 308 -23.78 -19.98 -24.25
CA ILE A 308 -22.39 -20.24 -23.91
C ILE A 308 -22.20 -21.50 -23.03
N GLU A 309 -23.23 -22.26 -22.75
CA GLU A 309 -23.19 -23.34 -21.76
C GLU A 309 -22.10 -24.38 -22.04
N ASP A 310 -21.92 -24.78 -23.29
CA ASP A 310 -20.87 -25.72 -23.69
C ASP A 310 -19.47 -25.13 -23.61
N HIS A 311 -19.30 -23.88 -24.03
CA HIS A 311 -18.03 -23.14 -23.93
C HIS A 311 -17.62 -22.92 -22.47
N ALA A 312 -18.56 -22.54 -21.63
CA ALA A 312 -18.32 -22.32 -20.20
C ALA A 312 -17.92 -23.62 -19.48
N ARG A 313 -18.57 -24.73 -19.81
CA ARG A 313 -18.19 -26.08 -19.30
C ARG A 313 -16.80 -26.48 -19.77
N ALA A 314 -16.46 -26.27 -21.04
CA ALA A 314 -15.16 -26.60 -21.60
C ALA A 314 -14.05 -25.77 -20.93
N ALA A 315 -14.31 -24.50 -20.66
CA ALA A 315 -13.41 -23.58 -19.97
C ALA A 315 -13.38 -23.75 -18.43
N SER A 316 -14.25 -24.62 -17.86
CA SER A 316 -14.43 -24.78 -16.40
C SER A 316 -14.80 -23.47 -15.68
N ILE A 317 -15.50 -22.56 -16.37
CA ILE A 317 -16.02 -21.31 -15.82
C ILE A 317 -17.51 -21.46 -15.51
N PRO A 318 -18.01 -21.03 -14.33
CA PRO A 318 -19.44 -21.08 -14.03
C PRO A 318 -20.25 -20.28 -15.07
N VAL A 319 -21.31 -20.92 -15.59
CA VAL A 319 -22.09 -20.38 -16.72
C VAL A 319 -22.68 -19.01 -16.40
N ARG A 320 -23.21 -18.83 -15.17
CA ARG A 320 -23.81 -17.58 -14.73
C ARG A 320 -22.78 -16.45 -14.67
N PHE A 321 -21.61 -16.72 -14.08
CA PHE A 321 -20.50 -15.77 -14.04
C PHE A 321 -20.01 -15.41 -15.43
N ALA A 322 -19.86 -16.41 -16.31
CA ALA A 322 -19.48 -16.17 -17.70
C ALA A 322 -20.48 -15.26 -18.43
N ALA A 323 -21.79 -15.53 -18.26
CA ALA A 323 -22.84 -14.73 -18.89
C ALA A 323 -22.86 -13.28 -18.40
N THR A 324 -22.78 -13.03 -17.09
CA THR A 324 -22.68 -11.65 -16.56
C THR A 324 -21.43 -10.93 -17.04
N LYS A 325 -20.27 -11.62 -17.09
CA LYS A 325 -19.01 -11.04 -17.58
C LYS A 325 -19.02 -10.76 -19.09
N LEU A 326 -19.76 -11.55 -19.88
CA LEU A 326 -19.99 -11.25 -21.29
C LEU A 326 -20.87 -10.01 -21.49
N VAL A 327 -21.88 -9.81 -20.67
CA VAL A 327 -22.67 -8.57 -20.66
C VAL A 327 -21.76 -7.38 -20.30
N GLU A 328 -20.87 -7.53 -19.34
CA GLU A 328 -19.86 -6.51 -18.99
C GLU A 328 -18.81 -6.28 -20.11
N GLY A 329 -18.68 -7.22 -21.08
CA GLY A 329 -17.68 -7.15 -22.13
C GLY A 329 -16.27 -7.49 -21.65
N ASP A 330 -16.12 -8.37 -20.67
CA ASP A 330 -14.86 -8.77 -20.08
C ASP A 330 -13.99 -9.58 -21.06
N GLU A 331 -12.93 -8.95 -21.56
CA GLU A 331 -12.02 -9.54 -22.56
C GLU A 331 -11.35 -10.83 -22.10
N LEU A 332 -11.07 -10.96 -20.80
CA LEU A 332 -10.44 -12.17 -20.26
C LEU A 332 -11.38 -13.38 -20.33
N VAL A 333 -12.65 -13.16 -20.04
CA VAL A 333 -13.68 -14.22 -20.15
C VAL A 333 -14.00 -14.52 -21.61
N ILE A 334 -14.15 -13.50 -22.46
CA ILE A 334 -14.35 -13.67 -23.91
C ILE A 334 -13.26 -14.56 -24.50
N LYS A 335 -12.00 -14.25 -24.17
CA LYS A 335 -10.85 -15.03 -24.65
C LYS A 335 -10.82 -16.46 -24.08
N ALA A 336 -11.16 -16.62 -22.81
CA ALA A 336 -11.16 -17.94 -22.16
C ALA A 336 -12.25 -18.88 -22.69
N LEU A 337 -13.39 -18.32 -23.09
CA LEU A 337 -14.50 -19.10 -23.67
C LEU A 337 -14.24 -19.51 -25.12
N GLY A 338 -13.35 -18.81 -25.85
CA GLY A 338 -13.00 -19.16 -27.23
C GLY A 338 -14.19 -19.04 -28.21
N LEU A 339 -15.07 -18.04 -27.98
CA LEU A 339 -16.26 -17.80 -28.81
C LEU A 339 -15.87 -17.37 -30.23
N ASP A 340 -16.65 -17.80 -31.21
CA ASP A 340 -16.50 -17.36 -32.59
C ASP A 340 -17.13 -15.97 -32.84
N GLU A 341 -16.87 -15.40 -34.03
CA GLU A 341 -17.36 -14.05 -34.35
C GLU A 341 -18.90 -14.00 -34.49
N ASN A 342 -19.55 -15.09 -34.92
CA ASN A 342 -20.99 -15.18 -35.04
C ASN A 342 -21.67 -15.24 -33.66
N GLU A 343 -21.07 -16.02 -32.74
CA GLU A 343 -21.52 -16.09 -31.35
C GLU A 343 -21.41 -14.75 -30.66
N LEU A 344 -20.28 -14.05 -30.83
CA LEU A 344 -20.08 -12.69 -30.30
C LEU A 344 -21.10 -11.69 -30.88
N GLN A 345 -21.40 -11.77 -32.18
CA GLN A 345 -22.44 -10.93 -32.80
C GLN A 345 -23.83 -11.26 -32.24
N GLY A 346 -24.14 -12.54 -32.02
CA GLY A 346 -25.40 -12.99 -31.40
C GLY A 346 -25.54 -12.45 -29.97
N ILE A 347 -24.50 -12.58 -29.16
CA ILE A 347 -24.44 -12.02 -27.79
C ILE A 347 -24.63 -10.51 -27.84
N GLY A 348 -23.93 -9.81 -28.74
CA GLY A 348 -24.06 -8.36 -28.93
C GLY A 348 -25.46 -7.92 -29.36
N HIS A 349 -26.21 -8.77 -30.07
CA HIS A 349 -27.60 -8.48 -30.41
C HIS A 349 -28.51 -8.59 -29.18
N VAL A 350 -28.37 -9.64 -28.38
CA VAL A 350 -29.14 -9.83 -27.13
C VAL A 350 -28.89 -8.69 -26.15
N ILE A 351 -27.63 -8.23 -26.03
CA ILE A 351 -27.28 -7.10 -25.17
C ILE A 351 -27.94 -5.80 -25.66
N ARG A 352 -27.87 -5.50 -26.95
CA ARG A 352 -28.51 -4.29 -27.51
C ARG A 352 -30.02 -4.31 -27.31
N GLN A 353 -30.65 -5.46 -27.52
CA GLN A 353 -32.09 -5.61 -27.25
C GLN A 353 -32.41 -5.29 -25.79
N MET A 354 -31.63 -5.78 -24.84
CA MET A 354 -31.79 -5.47 -23.42
C MET A 354 -31.63 -3.97 -23.13
N GLU A 355 -30.60 -3.33 -23.71
CA GLU A 355 -30.38 -1.88 -23.56
C GLU A 355 -31.53 -1.04 -24.12
N GLU A 356 -32.11 -1.45 -25.26
CA GLU A 356 -33.28 -0.81 -25.86
C GLU A 356 -34.56 -1.00 -25.03
N GLU A 357 -34.79 -2.21 -24.50
CA GLU A 357 -35.96 -2.54 -23.68
C GLU A 357 -35.90 -1.89 -22.28
N SER A 358 -34.73 -1.86 -21.64
CA SER A 358 -34.57 -1.30 -20.29
C SER A 358 -34.34 0.22 -20.32
N GLY A 359 -33.96 0.81 -21.46
CA GLY A 359 -33.58 2.23 -21.56
C GLY A 359 -32.29 2.58 -20.80
N THR A 360 -31.54 1.60 -20.34
CA THR A 360 -30.29 1.75 -19.60
C THR A 360 -29.16 0.94 -20.26
N ASP A 361 -27.96 1.40 -20.14
CA ASP A 361 -26.80 0.65 -20.65
C ASP A 361 -26.50 -0.57 -19.77
N ARG A 362 -25.82 -1.56 -20.34
CA ARG A 362 -25.49 -2.84 -19.74
C ARG A 362 -24.74 -2.75 -18.40
N PHE A 363 -23.83 -1.78 -18.26
CA PHE A 363 -23.06 -1.64 -17.02
C PHE A 363 -23.94 -1.11 -15.89
N SER A 364 -24.74 -0.08 -16.19
CA SER A 364 -25.70 0.49 -15.24
C SER A 364 -26.76 -0.54 -14.84
N ALA A 365 -27.31 -1.28 -15.80
CA ALA A 365 -28.31 -2.32 -15.53
C ALA A 365 -27.78 -3.42 -14.60
N LEU A 366 -26.55 -3.92 -14.80
CA LEU A 366 -25.95 -4.95 -13.95
C LEU A 366 -25.62 -4.42 -12.54
N ALA A 367 -25.06 -3.22 -12.44
CA ALA A 367 -24.77 -2.62 -11.14
C ALA A 367 -26.06 -2.35 -10.36
N ASP A 368 -27.09 -1.81 -11.02
CA ASP A 368 -28.38 -1.52 -10.40
C ASP A 368 -29.08 -2.79 -9.94
N MET A 369 -29.08 -3.86 -10.72
CA MET A 369 -29.58 -5.17 -10.32
C MET A 369 -28.95 -5.64 -9.00
N ARG A 370 -27.62 -5.61 -8.89
CA ARG A 370 -26.92 -6.05 -7.68
C ARG A 370 -27.25 -5.15 -6.48
N PHE A 371 -27.23 -3.84 -6.65
CA PHE A 371 -27.53 -2.91 -5.56
C PHE A 371 -29.00 -2.97 -5.13
N THR A 372 -29.95 -3.11 -6.05
CA THR A 372 -31.37 -3.30 -5.72
C THR A 372 -31.58 -4.57 -4.90
N PHE A 373 -30.92 -5.67 -5.27
CA PHE A 373 -30.95 -6.89 -4.47
C PHE A 373 -30.34 -6.67 -3.08
N ILE A 374 -29.17 -6.05 -2.98
CA ILE A 374 -28.51 -5.74 -1.70
C ILE A 374 -29.41 -4.88 -0.81
N GLU A 375 -30.02 -3.83 -1.37
CA GLU A 375 -30.95 -2.96 -0.63
C GLU A 375 -32.17 -3.74 -0.11
N SER A 376 -32.71 -4.66 -0.91
CA SER A 376 -33.82 -5.51 -0.48
C SER A 376 -33.43 -6.41 0.70
N VAL A 377 -32.25 -7.04 0.64
CA VAL A 377 -31.69 -7.87 1.71
C VAL A 377 -31.41 -7.04 2.96
N CYS A 378 -30.69 -5.92 2.82
CA CYS A 378 -30.33 -5.08 3.96
C CYS A 378 -31.56 -4.44 4.62
N SER A 379 -32.54 -4.02 3.86
CA SER A 379 -33.79 -3.48 4.42
C SER A 379 -34.57 -4.48 5.24
N ALA A 380 -34.47 -5.78 4.92
CA ALA A 380 -35.13 -6.85 5.63
C ALA A 380 -34.42 -7.27 6.91
N CYS A 381 -33.08 -7.33 6.92
CA CYS A 381 -32.32 -7.95 8.00
C CYS A 381 -31.42 -7.00 8.80
N VAL A 382 -31.18 -5.75 8.35
CA VAL A 382 -30.22 -4.84 8.97
C VAL A 382 -30.93 -3.66 9.62
N VAL A 383 -30.68 -3.46 10.90
CA VAL A 383 -31.14 -2.27 11.66
C VAL A 383 -29.92 -1.49 12.10
N LYS A 384 -29.69 -0.33 11.49
CA LYS A 384 -28.57 0.57 11.84
C LYS A 384 -29.07 1.92 12.30
N PRO A 385 -28.45 2.53 13.32
CA PRO A 385 -28.62 3.97 13.53
C PRO A 385 -28.00 4.71 12.32
N ARG A 386 -28.62 5.83 11.93
CA ARG A 386 -28.23 6.63 10.76
C ARG A 386 -26.76 7.09 10.82
N GLU A 387 -26.19 7.28 12.03
CA GLU A 387 -24.81 7.67 12.26
C GLU A 387 -24.25 6.96 13.49
N SER A 388 -23.11 6.25 13.29
CA SER A 388 -22.41 5.61 14.39
C SER A 388 -21.69 6.63 15.28
N ARG A 389 -21.40 6.24 16.54
CA ARG A 389 -20.60 7.08 17.46
C ARG A 389 -19.17 7.28 16.94
N GLU A 390 -18.61 6.25 16.32
CA GLU A 390 -17.28 6.27 15.68
C GLU A 390 -17.26 7.25 14.52
N HIS A 391 -18.31 7.25 13.70
CA HIS A 391 -18.46 8.21 12.60
C HIS A 391 -18.50 9.66 13.11
N LYS A 392 -19.34 9.96 14.13
CA LYS A 392 -19.38 11.31 14.74
C LYS A 392 -18.04 11.76 15.29
N ARG A 393 -17.29 10.85 15.93
CA ARG A 393 -15.92 11.12 16.40
C ARG A 393 -14.98 11.39 15.22
N SER A 394 -15.05 10.57 14.17
CA SER A 394 -14.23 10.72 12.98
C SER A 394 -14.47 12.06 12.30
N VAL A 395 -15.72 12.47 12.14
CA VAL A 395 -16.08 13.80 11.59
C VAL A 395 -15.54 14.94 12.47
N ALA A 396 -15.61 14.81 13.81
CA ALA A 396 -15.08 15.81 14.73
C ALA A 396 -13.55 15.95 14.63
N ILE A 397 -12.83 14.81 14.50
CA ILE A 397 -11.37 14.77 14.31
C ILE A 397 -11.02 15.33 12.94
N ASP A 398 -11.74 14.93 11.90
CA ASP A 398 -11.52 15.36 10.52
C ASP A 398 -11.70 16.88 10.34
N ARG A 399 -12.57 17.52 11.16
CA ARG A 399 -12.70 19.00 11.15
C ARG A 399 -11.36 19.70 11.41
N VAL A 400 -10.47 19.07 12.19
CA VAL A 400 -9.12 19.59 12.47
C VAL A 400 -8.11 19.04 11.49
N LEU A 401 -8.08 17.71 11.29
CA LEU A 401 -7.02 17.02 10.51
C LEU A 401 -7.17 17.17 9.00
N THR A 402 -8.37 17.42 8.50
CA THR A 402 -8.64 17.68 7.08
C THR A 402 -9.21 19.08 6.82
N GLY A 403 -9.19 19.96 7.82
CA GLY A 403 -9.68 21.34 7.70
C GLY A 403 -8.82 22.18 6.74
N ARG A 404 -9.45 23.12 6.04
CA ARG A 404 -8.82 23.95 4.97
C ARG A 404 -7.49 24.61 5.38
N TYR A 405 -7.38 25.09 6.61
CA TYR A 405 -6.19 25.79 7.12
C TYR A 405 -5.42 24.98 8.15
N THR A 406 -6.03 23.95 8.75
CA THR A 406 -5.47 23.18 9.86
C THR A 406 -4.82 21.88 9.40
N ALA A 407 -5.17 21.36 8.24
CA ALA A 407 -4.68 20.06 7.76
C ALA A 407 -3.14 20.01 7.62
N VAL A 408 -2.54 20.98 6.93
CA VAL A 408 -1.08 21.00 6.72
C VAL A 408 -0.32 21.27 8.02
N PRO A 409 -0.68 22.28 8.86
CA PRO A 409 -0.06 22.46 10.17
C PRO A 409 -0.19 21.25 11.09
N ALA A 410 -1.36 20.62 11.16
CA ALA A 410 -1.59 19.42 11.97
C ALA A 410 -0.71 18.25 11.48
N PHE A 411 -0.65 18.05 10.17
CA PHE A 411 0.22 17.06 9.55
C PHE A 411 1.69 17.29 9.92
N LEU A 412 2.20 18.52 9.75
CA LEU A 412 3.58 18.86 10.09
C LEU A 412 3.87 18.65 11.58
N ALA A 413 2.92 18.99 12.46
CA ALA A 413 3.07 18.77 13.90
C ALA A 413 3.13 17.28 14.26
N ILE A 414 2.25 16.46 13.70
CA ILE A 414 2.23 15.00 13.92
C ILE A 414 3.55 14.38 13.42
N MET A 415 4.01 14.76 12.23
CA MET A 415 5.25 14.21 11.68
C MET A 415 6.48 14.69 12.44
N ALA A 416 6.51 15.96 12.87
CA ALA A 416 7.56 16.47 13.74
C ALA A 416 7.61 15.68 15.06
N LEU A 417 6.47 15.36 15.65
CA LEU A 417 6.37 14.52 16.85
C LEU A 417 6.90 13.11 16.60
N VAL A 418 6.50 12.46 15.49
CA VAL A 418 7.01 11.12 15.11
C VAL A 418 8.52 11.13 14.96
N PHE A 419 9.07 12.08 14.21
CA PHE A 419 10.51 12.16 14.00
C PHE A 419 11.27 12.55 15.29
N TRP A 420 10.71 13.44 16.11
CA TRP A 420 11.30 13.78 17.39
C TRP A 420 11.36 12.59 18.36
N LEU A 421 10.29 11.80 18.44
CA LEU A 421 10.29 10.57 19.24
C LEU A 421 11.27 9.53 18.68
N THR A 422 11.32 9.37 17.36
CA THR A 422 12.17 8.37 16.70
C THR A 422 13.66 8.72 16.79
N PHE A 423 14.04 9.94 16.40
CA PHE A 423 15.44 10.32 16.27
C PHE A 423 15.97 11.16 17.44
N GLY A 424 15.08 11.76 18.24
CA GLY A 424 15.48 12.66 19.33
C GLY A 424 15.44 12.02 20.71
N VAL A 425 14.44 11.18 21.01
CA VAL A 425 14.20 10.70 22.38
C VAL A 425 14.29 9.18 22.48
N VAL A 426 13.24 8.48 22.04
CA VAL A 426 13.10 7.03 22.26
C VAL A 426 14.10 6.24 21.42
N GLY A 427 14.13 6.49 20.12
CA GLY A 427 15.01 5.78 19.20
C GLY A 427 16.48 6.07 19.48
N ALA A 428 16.85 7.33 19.73
CA ALA A 428 18.21 7.71 20.05
C ALA A 428 18.71 7.11 21.38
N ALA A 429 17.87 7.09 22.42
CA ALA A 429 18.24 6.49 23.70
C ALA A 429 18.47 4.97 23.58
N LEU A 430 17.57 4.28 22.85
CA LEU A 430 17.71 2.83 22.62
C LEU A 430 18.88 2.52 21.69
N GLN A 431 19.15 3.35 20.71
CA GLN A 431 20.33 3.24 19.84
C GLN A 431 21.61 3.37 20.64
N GLY A 432 21.76 4.42 21.45
CA GLY A 432 22.97 4.63 22.26
C GLY A 432 23.22 3.49 23.24
N LEU A 433 22.15 2.92 23.82
CA LEU A 433 22.28 1.73 24.67
C LEU A 433 22.82 0.52 23.88
N LEU A 434 22.27 0.28 22.69
CA LEU A 434 22.67 -0.87 21.87
C LEU A 434 24.05 -0.66 21.25
N GLU A 435 24.40 0.57 20.87
CA GLU A 435 25.72 0.96 20.38
C GLU A 435 26.80 0.68 21.41
N ASN A 436 26.61 1.11 22.68
CA ASN A 436 27.52 0.78 23.77
C ASN A 436 27.69 -0.72 23.99
N LEU A 437 26.61 -1.50 23.85
CA LEU A 437 26.67 -2.98 23.98
C LEU A 437 27.44 -3.61 22.81
N VAL A 438 27.21 -3.13 21.60
CA VAL A 438 27.92 -3.60 20.39
C VAL A 438 29.40 -3.25 20.47
N ASP A 439 29.76 -2.02 20.86
CA ASP A 439 31.15 -1.57 20.99
C ASP A 439 31.89 -2.37 22.06
N ALA A 440 31.27 -2.60 23.21
CA ALA A 440 31.83 -3.48 24.25
C ALA A 440 32.03 -4.92 23.75
N GLY A 441 31.11 -5.43 22.93
CA GLY A 441 31.23 -6.76 22.28
C GLY A 441 32.37 -6.81 21.26
N ILE A 442 32.56 -5.76 20.46
CA ILE A 442 33.66 -5.62 19.50
C ILE A 442 34.99 -5.56 20.23
N GLU A 443 35.10 -4.75 21.29
CA GLU A 443 36.31 -4.64 22.11
C GLU A 443 36.66 -5.97 22.79
N ALA A 444 35.67 -6.67 23.37
CA ALA A 444 35.87 -7.99 23.95
C ALA A 444 36.35 -9.02 22.92
N ALA A 445 35.81 -9.00 21.69
CA ALA A 445 36.25 -9.87 20.62
C ALA A 445 37.68 -9.54 20.17
N ASP A 446 38.02 -8.24 20.08
CA ASP A 446 39.38 -7.79 19.76
C ASP A 446 40.42 -8.25 20.77
N VAL A 447 40.14 -8.08 22.05
CA VAL A 447 41.00 -8.57 23.16
C VAL A 447 41.12 -10.09 23.11
N ALA A 448 40.04 -10.80 22.88
CA ALA A 448 40.05 -12.27 22.80
C ALA A 448 40.91 -12.76 21.62
N LEU A 449 40.73 -12.18 20.43
CA LEU A 449 41.55 -12.54 19.26
C LEU A 449 43.03 -12.22 19.46
N ALA A 450 43.36 -11.12 20.12
CA ALA A 450 44.74 -10.78 20.50
C ALA A 450 45.33 -11.80 21.47
N ALA A 451 44.57 -12.24 22.46
CA ALA A 451 44.99 -13.26 23.45
C ALA A 451 45.22 -14.64 22.81
N PHE A 452 44.46 -15.00 21.76
CA PHE A 452 44.68 -16.21 20.96
C PHE A 452 45.89 -16.13 20.02
N GLY A 453 46.58 -15.00 19.95
CA GLY A 453 47.74 -14.80 19.05
C GLY A 453 47.38 -14.80 17.56
N THR A 454 46.17 -14.35 17.22
CA THR A 454 45.65 -14.31 15.84
C THR A 454 46.49 -13.32 15.06
N ASN A 455 46.76 -13.64 13.76
CA ASN A 455 47.46 -12.76 12.85
C ASN A 455 46.72 -11.41 12.75
N GLU A 456 47.49 -10.31 12.76
CA GLU A 456 46.99 -8.94 12.80
C GLU A 456 46.01 -8.63 11.66
N VAL A 457 46.26 -9.13 10.45
CA VAL A 457 45.38 -8.98 9.29
C VAL A 457 44.06 -9.71 9.48
N VAL A 458 44.08 -10.94 10.03
CA VAL A 458 42.86 -11.72 10.32
C VAL A 458 42.08 -11.05 11.44
N ARG A 459 42.75 -10.51 12.45
CA ARG A 459 42.15 -9.76 13.53
C ARG A 459 41.45 -8.50 13.01
N SER A 460 42.12 -7.67 12.19
CA SER A 460 41.51 -6.52 11.55
C SER A 460 40.34 -6.92 10.62
N MET A 461 40.45 -8.01 9.87
CA MET A 461 39.35 -8.51 9.05
C MET A 461 38.08 -8.80 9.88
N VAL A 462 38.25 -9.48 11.01
CA VAL A 462 37.13 -9.85 11.86
C VAL A 462 36.57 -8.62 12.61
N VAL A 463 37.44 -7.81 13.18
CA VAL A 463 37.02 -6.66 14.02
C VAL A 463 36.54 -5.50 13.14
N ASP A 464 37.39 -4.99 12.24
CA ASP A 464 37.10 -3.79 11.46
C ASP A 464 36.23 -4.11 10.24
N GLY A 465 36.46 -5.24 9.58
CA GLY A 465 35.71 -5.65 8.40
C GLY A 465 34.33 -6.22 8.71
N VAL A 466 34.26 -7.16 9.67
CA VAL A 466 33.02 -7.91 9.95
C VAL A 466 32.22 -7.31 11.10
N LEU A 467 32.83 -7.27 12.31
CA LEU A 467 32.09 -6.90 13.52
C LEU A 467 31.66 -5.44 13.52
N THR A 468 32.51 -4.52 13.08
CA THR A 468 32.16 -3.09 12.95
C THR A 468 31.06 -2.88 11.91
N GLY A 469 31.15 -3.55 10.74
CA GLY A 469 30.13 -3.44 9.72
C GLY A 469 28.76 -4.04 10.13
N VAL A 470 28.77 -5.19 10.79
CA VAL A 470 27.56 -5.81 11.35
C VAL A 470 27.02 -5.01 12.54
N GLY A 471 27.90 -4.56 13.42
CA GLY A 471 27.58 -3.76 14.60
C GLY A 471 26.84 -2.49 14.25
N SER A 472 27.28 -1.76 13.21
CA SER A 472 26.59 -0.55 12.76
C SER A 472 25.15 -0.82 12.33
N VAL A 473 24.86 -1.93 11.64
CA VAL A 473 23.49 -2.30 11.22
C VAL A 473 22.62 -2.60 12.44
N ILE A 474 23.17 -3.36 13.41
CA ILE A 474 22.47 -3.71 14.64
C ILE A 474 22.17 -2.46 15.47
N SER A 475 23.11 -1.53 15.59
CA SER A 475 22.93 -0.28 16.35
C SER A 475 21.80 0.61 15.80
N PHE A 476 21.52 0.56 14.50
CA PHE A 476 20.38 1.29 13.91
C PHE A 476 19.02 0.60 14.06
N LEU A 477 18.97 -0.67 14.43
CA LEU A 477 17.73 -1.44 14.54
C LEU A 477 16.68 -0.80 15.47
N PRO A 478 17.00 -0.26 16.67
CA PRO A 478 16.01 0.36 17.53
C PRO A 478 15.30 1.55 16.91
N ILE A 479 16.03 2.43 16.23
CA ILE A 479 15.43 3.57 15.51
C ILE A 479 14.42 3.09 14.48
N ILE A 480 14.76 2.05 13.73
CA ILE A 480 13.91 1.50 12.68
C ILE A 480 12.66 0.85 13.29
N VAL A 481 12.80 0.11 14.39
CA VAL A 481 11.65 -0.48 15.11
C VAL A 481 10.70 0.60 15.62
N VAL A 482 11.23 1.65 16.26
CA VAL A 482 10.43 2.78 16.77
C VAL A 482 9.75 3.52 15.61
N LEU A 483 10.44 3.78 14.51
CA LEU A 483 9.86 4.42 13.34
C LEU A 483 8.70 3.59 12.77
N PHE A 484 8.92 2.29 12.54
CA PHE A 484 7.87 1.41 12.04
C PHE A 484 6.70 1.29 13.00
N LEU A 485 6.94 1.26 14.31
CA LEU A 485 5.89 1.22 15.32
C LEU A 485 5.00 2.47 15.22
N LEU A 486 5.59 3.66 15.20
CA LEU A 486 4.84 4.92 15.11
C LEU A 486 4.11 5.06 13.76
N LEU A 487 4.75 4.69 12.66
CA LEU A 487 4.11 4.69 11.34
C LEU A 487 2.96 3.69 11.26
N SER A 488 3.11 2.48 11.83
CA SER A 488 2.02 1.50 11.88
C SER A 488 0.84 2.00 12.71
N ILE A 489 1.08 2.73 13.80
CA ILE A 489 0.02 3.40 14.57
C ILE A 489 -0.73 4.40 13.69
N LEU A 490 -0.04 5.23 12.93
CA LEU A 490 -0.67 6.20 12.03
C LEU A 490 -1.43 5.53 10.88
N GLU A 491 -0.90 4.43 10.35
CA GLU A 491 -1.53 3.64 9.28
C GLU A 491 -2.82 2.98 9.79
N ASP A 492 -2.73 2.21 10.87
CA ASP A 492 -3.87 1.48 11.47
C ASP A 492 -4.95 2.40 12.02
N SER A 493 -4.57 3.62 12.46
CA SER A 493 -5.55 4.61 12.94
C SER A 493 -6.43 5.20 11.82
N GLY A 494 -6.08 5.00 10.54
CA GLY A 494 -6.75 5.60 9.38
C GLY A 494 -6.28 7.02 9.06
N TYR A 495 -5.27 7.56 9.76
CA TYR A 495 -4.74 8.90 9.52
C TYR A 495 -4.05 9.03 8.16
N MET A 496 -3.33 7.97 7.72
CA MET A 496 -2.61 7.99 6.44
C MET A 496 -3.53 8.13 5.22
N ALA A 497 -4.76 7.60 5.30
CA ALA A 497 -5.77 7.81 4.26
C ALA A 497 -6.15 9.31 4.11
N ARG A 498 -6.25 10.03 5.24
CA ARG A 498 -6.53 11.48 5.25
C ARG A 498 -5.37 12.29 4.67
N VAL A 499 -4.16 11.90 4.99
CA VAL A 499 -2.96 12.54 4.41
C VAL A 499 -2.95 12.37 2.89
N ALA A 500 -3.24 11.17 2.39
CA ALA A 500 -3.36 10.91 0.96
C ALA A 500 -4.47 11.77 0.31
N PHE A 501 -5.62 11.88 0.98
CA PHE A 501 -6.74 12.74 0.55
C PHE A 501 -6.35 14.23 0.46
N VAL A 502 -5.66 14.75 1.47
CA VAL A 502 -5.21 16.15 1.50
C VAL A 502 -4.17 16.44 0.42
N MET A 503 -3.25 15.51 0.17
CA MET A 503 -2.09 15.73 -0.69
C MET A 503 -2.34 15.38 -2.17
N ASP A 504 -3.46 14.73 -2.53
CA ASP A 504 -3.71 14.24 -3.89
C ASP A 504 -3.65 15.35 -4.94
N LYS A 505 -4.31 16.47 -4.72
CA LYS A 505 -4.32 17.60 -5.68
C LYS A 505 -2.93 18.16 -5.94
N PHE A 506 -2.08 18.19 -4.90
CA PHE A 506 -0.71 18.70 -5.02
C PHE A 506 0.16 17.73 -5.83
N LEU A 507 0.15 16.44 -5.47
CA LEU A 507 1.01 15.44 -6.10
C LEU A 507 0.61 15.11 -7.54
N ARG A 508 -0.67 15.19 -7.85
CA ARG A 508 -1.18 14.97 -9.22
C ARG A 508 -0.55 15.91 -10.25
N ARG A 509 -0.19 17.14 -9.87
CA ARG A 509 0.55 18.07 -10.77
C ARG A 509 1.90 17.52 -11.21
N PHE A 510 2.45 16.57 -10.45
CA PHE A 510 3.73 15.92 -10.72
C PHE A 510 3.56 14.49 -11.27
N GLY A 511 2.32 14.08 -11.61
CA GLY A 511 2.02 12.76 -12.15
C GLY A 511 1.96 11.64 -11.08
N LEU A 512 1.73 11.99 -9.81
CA LEU A 512 1.65 11.06 -8.69
C LEU A 512 0.27 11.12 -8.02
N SER A 513 -0.20 10.01 -7.47
CA SER A 513 -1.39 10.00 -6.61
C SER A 513 -1.06 10.46 -5.19
N GLY A 514 -2.08 10.88 -4.44
CA GLY A 514 -1.93 11.28 -3.04
C GLY A 514 -1.35 10.17 -2.15
N ARG A 515 -1.56 8.91 -2.49
CA ARG A 515 -1.00 7.76 -1.76
C ARG A 515 0.53 7.69 -1.84
N SER A 516 1.16 8.20 -2.90
CA SER A 516 2.61 8.26 -3.07
C SER A 516 3.29 9.16 -2.03
N PHE A 517 2.54 10.06 -1.39
CA PHE A 517 3.08 10.96 -0.38
C PHE A 517 3.63 10.23 0.85
N VAL A 518 2.97 9.16 1.27
CA VAL A 518 3.35 8.39 2.46
C VAL A 518 4.74 7.74 2.31
N PRO A 519 5.03 6.97 1.25
CA PRO A 519 6.39 6.48 1.00
C PRO A 519 7.44 7.58 0.91
N MET A 520 7.14 8.68 0.21
CA MET A 520 8.09 9.79 0.10
C MET A 520 8.40 10.42 1.46
N LEU A 521 7.40 10.54 2.32
CA LEU A 521 7.57 11.05 3.67
C LEU A 521 8.45 10.13 4.54
N VAL A 522 8.22 8.82 4.49
CA VAL A 522 9.05 7.80 5.16
C VAL A 522 10.51 7.92 4.69
N GLY A 523 10.74 8.36 3.44
CA GLY A 523 12.05 8.61 2.85
C GLY A 523 12.90 9.62 3.61
N PHE A 524 12.31 10.57 4.33
CA PHE A 524 13.05 11.50 5.22
C PHE A 524 13.63 10.77 6.44
N GLY A 525 13.04 9.66 6.85
CA GLY A 525 13.63 8.81 7.87
C GLY A 525 14.66 7.85 7.28
N CYS A 526 14.23 6.98 6.38
CA CYS A 526 15.09 5.99 5.71
C CYS A 526 14.51 5.59 4.35
N SER A 527 15.36 5.56 3.31
CA SER A 527 14.93 5.20 1.95
C SER A 527 14.53 3.72 1.82
N VAL A 528 15.09 2.80 2.62
CA VAL A 528 14.78 1.36 2.55
C VAL A 528 13.32 1.08 2.89
N PRO A 529 12.81 1.44 4.09
CA PRO A 529 11.40 1.26 4.41
C PRO A 529 10.48 2.07 3.50
N ALA A 530 10.91 3.24 3.03
CA ALA A 530 10.16 4.04 2.08
C ALA A 530 9.91 3.31 0.76
N ILE A 531 10.94 2.68 0.20
CA ILE A 531 10.83 1.87 -1.02
C ILE A 531 9.93 0.65 -0.77
N MET A 532 10.09 -0.03 0.37
CA MET A 532 9.25 -1.18 0.73
C MET A 532 7.77 -0.80 0.88
N SER A 533 7.48 0.38 1.43
CA SER A 533 6.09 0.85 1.61
C SER A 533 5.39 1.19 0.29
N THR A 534 6.12 1.34 -0.82
CA THR A 534 5.51 1.54 -2.15
C THR A 534 4.69 0.34 -2.65
N ARG A 535 4.81 -0.83 -2.01
CA ARG A 535 3.99 -2.02 -2.30
C ARG A 535 2.50 -1.78 -2.12
N THR A 536 2.12 -0.86 -1.24
CA THR A 536 0.72 -0.49 -0.99
C THR A 536 0.12 0.41 -2.08
N LEU A 537 0.90 0.82 -3.06
CA LEU A 537 0.43 1.64 -4.17
C LEU A 537 -0.23 0.76 -5.23
N PRO A 538 -1.49 1.04 -5.61
CA PRO A 538 -2.26 0.21 -6.55
C PRO A 538 -1.77 0.31 -7.99
N SER A 539 -1.08 1.41 -8.34
CA SER A 539 -0.57 1.67 -9.67
C SER A 539 0.90 1.30 -9.80
N GLU A 540 1.24 0.50 -10.80
CA GLU A 540 2.63 0.20 -11.13
C GLU A 540 3.40 1.44 -11.57
N HIS A 541 2.73 2.37 -12.25
CA HIS A 541 3.25 3.67 -12.63
C HIS A 541 3.63 4.49 -11.38
N ASP A 542 2.68 4.69 -10.45
CA ASP A 542 2.92 5.43 -9.21
C ASP A 542 4.02 4.78 -8.37
N ARG A 543 4.02 3.45 -8.30
CA ARG A 543 5.02 2.68 -7.58
C ARG A 543 6.43 2.91 -8.13
N LYS A 544 6.62 2.74 -9.45
CA LYS A 544 7.91 2.96 -10.11
C LYS A 544 8.40 4.40 -9.94
N MET A 545 7.52 5.35 -10.18
CA MET A 545 7.82 6.77 -10.03
C MET A 545 8.20 7.13 -8.59
N THR A 546 7.42 6.68 -7.62
CA THR A 546 7.69 6.94 -6.19
C THR A 546 9.03 6.34 -5.75
N VAL A 547 9.36 5.11 -6.18
CA VAL A 547 10.66 4.48 -5.89
C VAL A 547 11.82 5.31 -6.47
N MET A 548 11.69 5.84 -7.69
CA MET A 548 12.72 6.69 -8.30
C MET A 548 12.91 8.03 -7.59
N LEU A 549 11.84 8.57 -7.01
CA LEU A 549 11.84 9.87 -6.34
C LEU A 549 12.24 9.80 -4.86
N THR A 550 11.97 8.67 -4.19
CA THR A 550 12.28 8.49 -2.76
C THR A 550 13.72 8.84 -2.37
N PRO A 551 14.79 8.52 -3.14
CA PRO A 551 16.16 8.85 -2.74
C PRO A 551 16.49 10.34 -2.72
N PHE A 552 15.67 11.21 -3.34
CA PHE A 552 15.83 12.68 -3.26
C PHE A 552 15.43 13.23 -1.88
N MET A 553 14.63 12.46 -1.13
CA MET A 553 14.30 12.80 0.25
C MET A 553 15.54 12.59 1.12
N SER A 554 15.85 13.60 1.95
CA SER A 554 17.05 13.55 2.80
C SER A 554 16.83 12.60 3.98
N CYS A 555 17.44 11.42 3.95
CA CYS A 555 17.34 10.46 5.07
C CYS A 555 18.18 10.91 6.28
N SER A 556 17.86 10.35 7.48
CA SER A 556 18.54 10.68 8.74
C SER A 556 20.05 10.43 8.73
N ALA A 557 20.52 9.42 7.99
CA ALA A 557 21.97 9.11 7.86
C ALA A 557 22.80 10.21 7.19
N LYS A 558 22.17 11.18 6.51
CA LYS A 558 22.83 12.37 5.95
C LYS A 558 23.02 13.48 6.98
N LEU A 559 22.26 13.47 8.09
CA LEU A 559 22.29 14.53 9.11
C LEU A 559 23.68 14.76 9.72
N PRO A 560 24.49 13.74 10.07
CA PRO A 560 25.83 13.95 10.59
C PRO A 560 26.70 14.74 9.61
N VAL A 561 26.61 14.44 8.29
CA VAL A 561 27.36 15.15 7.23
C VAL A 561 26.97 16.62 7.19
N TYR A 562 25.66 16.91 7.23
CA TYR A 562 25.16 18.28 7.25
C TYR A 562 25.57 19.00 8.52
N GLY A 563 25.45 18.35 9.67
CA GLY A 563 25.77 18.92 10.97
C GLY A 563 27.22 19.35 11.05
N LEU A 564 28.17 18.49 10.69
CA LEU A 564 29.60 18.79 10.74
C LEU A 564 29.96 19.92 9.79
N LEU A 565 29.63 19.81 8.51
CA LEU A 565 30.05 20.80 7.51
C LEU A 565 29.29 22.12 7.66
N CYS A 566 28.00 22.11 8.01
CA CYS A 566 27.27 23.34 8.27
C CYS A 566 27.78 24.05 9.53
N ALA A 567 28.14 23.33 10.59
CA ALA A 567 28.73 23.93 11.79
C ALA A 567 30.14 24.49 11.51
N ALA A 568 30.95 23.81 10.68
CA ALA A 568 32.31 24.22 10.34
C ALA A 568 32.34 25.48 9.45
N PHE A 569 31.49 25.51 8.41
CA PHE A 569 31.57 26.57 7.39
C PHE A 569 30.44 27.61 7.49
N PHE A 570 29.36 27.34 8.18
CA PHE A 570 28.20 28.24 8.34
C PHE A 570 27.72 28.34 9.80
N PRO A 571 28.62 28.69 10.77
CA PRO A 571 28.28 28.65 12.19
C PRO A 571 27.11 29.57 12.57
N ASN A 572 26.95 30.70 11.88
CA ASN A 572 25.87 31.67 12.12
C ASN A 572 24.56 31.30 11.40
N ALA A 573 24.58 30.33 10.50
CA ALA A 573 23.44 29.95 9.65
C ALA A 573 23.26 28.44 9.54
N THR A 574 23.78 27.66 10.48
CA THR A 574 23.76 26.18 10.46
C THR A 574 22.37 25.61 10.21
N VAL A 575 21.39 26.04 11.00
CA VAL A 575 20.01 25.58 10.89
C VAL A 575 19.39 25.98 9.55
N ALA A 576 19.63 27.22 9.11
CA ALA A 576 19.11 27.71 7.83
C ALA A 576 19.70 26.93 6.64
N ALA A 577 21.01 26.64 6.68
CA ALA A 577 21.68 25.85 5.65
C ALA A 577 21.13 24.39 5.60
N MET A 578 20.92 23.77 6.76
CA MET A 578 20.32 22.43 6.83
C MET A 578 18.89 22.42 6.27
N VAL A 579 18.05 23.38 6.67
CA VAL A 579 16.67 23.50 6.15
C VAL A 579 16.68 23.73 4.64
N ALA A 580 17.59 24.59 4.14
CA ALA A 580 17.73 24.84 2.71
C ALA A 580 18.08 23.56 1.93
N LEU A 581 18.94 22.68 2.47
CA LEU A 581 19.25 21.38 1.85
C LEU A 581 18.02 20.46 1.80
N TYR A 582 17.23 20.39 2.87
CA TYR A 582 15.99 19.61 2.85
C TYR A 582 15.00 20.11 1.80
N VAL A 583 14.78 21.44 1.75
CA VAL A 583 13.91 22.07 0.76
C VAL A 583 14.43 21.84 -0.66
N LEU A 584 15.74 21.96 -0.87
CA LEU A 584 16.39 21.72 -2.16
C LEU A 584 16.15 20.28 -2.64
N GLY A 585 16.30 19.28 -1.76
CA GLY A 585 16.03 17.88 -2.10
C GLY A 585 14.61 17.67 -2.59
N VAL A 586 13.61 18.26 -1.92
CA VAL A 586 12.21 18.23 -2.33
C VAL A 586 12.01 18.91 -3.69
N ILE A 587 12.56 20.11 -3.89
CA ILE A 587 12.42 20.85 -5.16
C ILE A 587 13.02 20.05 -6.32
N VAL A 588 14.26 19.54 -6.14
CA VAL A 588 14.91 18.72 -7.18
C VAL A 588 14.11 17.46 -7.46
N GLY A 589 13.59 16.79 -6.42
CA GLY A 589 12.70 15.62 -6.57
C GLY A 589 11.45 15.96 -7.38
N MET A 590 10.81 17.10 -7.12
CA MET A 590 9.64 17.56 -7.89
C MET A 590 9.98 17.86 -9.36
N VAL A 591 11.11 18.52 -9.63
CA VAL A 591 11.58 18.79 -11.00
C VAL A 591 11.82 17.47 -11.75
N VAL A 592 12.51 16.53 -11.10
CA VAL A 592 12.75 15.19 -11.66
C VAL A 592 11.42 14.45 -11.90
N ALA A 593 10.43 14.57 -10.99
CA ALA A 593 9.11 13.98 -11.17
C ALA A 593 8.43 14.49 -12.45
N VAL A 594 8.46 15.81 -12.68
CA VAL A 594 7.91 16.42 -13.92
C VAL A 594 8.62 15.88 -15.16
N ILE A 595 9.96 15.80 -15.13
CA ILE A 595 10.75 15.29 -16.25
C ILE A 595 10.40 13.83 -16.53
N LEU A 596 10.36 13.00 -15.50
CA LEU A 596 10.05 11.56 -15.63
C LEU A 596 8.62 11.33 -16.12
N ASN A 597 7.65 12.10 -15.66
CA ASN A 597 6.26 12.02 -16.09
C ASN A 597 6.09 12.35 -17.59
N HIS A 598 6.85 13.31 -18.10
CA HIS A 598 6.78 13.68 -19.53
C HIS A 598 7.63 12.78 -20.45
N THR A 599 8.61 12.06 -19.90
CA THR A 599 9.56 11.28 -20.70
C THR A 599 9.36 9.77 -20.58
N ALA A 600 9.67 9.22 -19.41
CA ALA A 600 9.75 7.77 -19.17
C ALA A 600 8.42 7.15 -18.72
N PHE A 601 7.58 7.91 -18.04
CA PHE A 601 6.33 7.46 -17.45
C PHE A 601 5.16 8.28 -18.02
N LYS A 602 4.84 8.06 -19.29
CA LYS A 602 3.66 8.66 -19.92
C LYS A 602 2.43 7.85 -19.53
N GLY A 603 1.46 8.48 -18.90
CA GLY A 603 0.19 7.88 -18.52
C GLY A 603 -0.59 8.78 -17.57
N GLU A 604 -1.90 8.59 -17.52
CA GLU A 604 -2.72 9.25 -16.50
C GLU A 604 -2.63 8.50 -15.18
N PRO A 605 -2.52 9.20 -14.04
CA PRO A 605 -2.57 8.55 -12.74
C PRO A 605 -3.93 7.86 -12.57
N VAL A 606 -3.92 6.67 -11.99
CA VAL A 606 -5.14 5.89 -11.71
C VAL A 606 -6.15 6.78 -10.97
N PRO A 607 -7.44 6.72 -11.33
CA PRO A 607 -8.49 7.45 -10.64
C PRO A 607 -8.44 7.22 -9.13
N PHE A 608 -8.53 8.30 -8.38
CA PHE A 608 -8.51 8.25 -6.93
C PHE A 608 -9.96 8.13 -6.44
N ILE A 609 -10.41 6.90 -6.27
CA ILE A 609 -11.66 6.58 -5.61
C ILE A 609 -11.31 5.81 -4.35
N MET A 610 -11.65 6.32 -3.18
CA MET A 610 -11.25 5.75 -1.90
C MET A 610 -12.30 6.02 -0.82
N GLU A 611 -12.54 5.02 0.02
CA GLU A 611 -13.28 5.19 1.27
C GLU A 611 -12.34 5.70 2.37
N LEU A 612 -12.77 6.68 3.15
CA LEU A 612 -12.05 7.11 4.34
C LEU A 612 -12.49 6.26 5.53
N PRO A 613 -11.63 5.35 6.03
CA PRO A 613 -12.00 4.49 7.16
C PRO A 613 -12.23 5.33 8.42
N ASN A 614 -13.13 4.92 9.30
CA ASN A 614 -13.29 5.56 10.60
C ASN A 614 -12.01 5.49 11.41
N TYR A 615 -11.74 6.50 12.25
CA TYR A 615 -10.58 6.44 13.15
C TYR A 615 -10.79 5.35 14.19
N ARG A 616 -9.81 4.45 14.25
CA ARG A 616 -9.76 3.34 15.21
C ARG A 616 -8.49 3.39 16.04
N LEU A 617 -8.60 2.99 17.30
CA LEU A 617 -7.40 2.78 18.12
C LEU A 617 -6.77 1.45 17.72
N PRO A 618 -5.50 1.47 17.25
CA PRO A 618 -4.83 0.25 16.83
C PRO A 618 -4.60 -0.70 18.01
N SER A 619 -4.68 -1.99 17.76
CA SER A 619 -4.36 -3.01 18.75
C SER A 619 -2.84 -3.04 19.01
N VAL A 620 -2.42 -2.79 20.23
CA VAL A 620 -0.99 -2.75 20.63
C VAL A 620 -0.24 -4.00 20.18
N LYS A 621 -0.85 -5.18 20.36
CA LYS A 621 -0.24 -6.47 19.97
C LYS A 621 -0.05 -6.58 18.46
N THR A 622 -1.07 -6.25 17.69
CA THR A 622 -1.04 -6.32 16.22
C THR A 622 -0.05 -5.32 15.65
N THR A 623 -0.07 -4.08 16.14
CA THR A 623 0.83 -3.01 15.69
C THR A 623 2.29 -3.37 15.98
N PHE A 624 2.57 -3.92 17.18
CA PHE A 624 3.94 -4.36 17.52
C PHE A 624 4.40 -5.53 16.63
N MET A 625 3.53 -6.51 16.37
CA MET A 625 3.87 -7.61 15.46
C MET A 625 4.16 -7.11 14.04
N LEU A 626 3.31 -6.22 13.49
CA LEU A 626 3.53 -5.64 12.17
C LEU A 626 4.82 -4.82 12.09
N ALA A 627 5.10 -4.02 13.12
CA ALA A 627 6.35 -3.25 13.21
C ALA A 627 7.57 -4.17 13.26
N TRP A 628 7.48 -5.26 14.03
CA TRP A 628 8.55 -6.26 14.13
C TRP A 628 8.78 -7.02 12.82
N ASP A 629 7.71 -7.42 12.11
CA ASP A 629 7.82 -8.10 10.81
C ASP A 629 8.46 -7.20 9.76
N LYS A 630 8.07 -5.91 9.72
CA LYS A 630 8.71 -4.90 8.87
C LYS A 630 10.20 -4.72 9.23
N ALA A 631 10.54 -4.65 10.52
CA ALA A 631 11.91 -4.52 11.00
C ALA A 631 12.76 -5.78 10.72
N LYS A 632 12.20 -6.97 10.90
CA LYS A 632 12.85 -8.25 10.56
C LYS A 632 13.12 -8.33 9.05
N GLY A 633 12.16 -7.94 8.21
CA GLY A 633 12.34 -7.88 6.76
C GLY A 633 13.47 -6.91 6.35
N PHE A 634 13.56 -5.76 7.01
CA PHE A 634 14.67 -4.83 6.85
C PHE A 634 16.00 -5.47 7.25
N LEU A 635 16.07 -6.04 8.46
CA LEU A 635 17.30 -6.63 8.99
C LEU A 635 17.85 -7.71 8.07
N THR A 636 17.00 -8.64 7.62
CA THR A 636 17.41 -9.73 6.73
C THR A 636 17.98 -9.22 5.42
N LYS A 637 17.37 -8.19 4.80
CA LYS A 637 17.83 -7.62 3.53
C LYS A 637 19.07 -6.75 3.70
N ALA A 638 19.08 -5.87 4.70
CA ALA A 638 20.17 -4.93 4.92
C ALA A 638 21.43 -5.62 5.43
N PHE A 639 21.30 -6.57 6.36
CA PHE A 639 22.42 -7.31 6.95
C PHE A 639 23.30 -7.96 5.89
N THR A 640 22.72 -8.77 5.00
CA THR A 640 23.48 -9.51 3.99
C THR A 640 24.24 -8.57 3.05
N ILE A 641 23.59 -7.49 2.60
CA ILE A 641 24.18 -6.56 1.63
C ILE A 641 25.26 -5.70 2.29
N ILE A 642 25.00 -5.17 3.49
CA ILE A 642 25.95 -4.32 4.19
C ILE A 642 27.15 -5.11 4.66
N PHE A 643 26.94 -6.35 5.20
CA PHE A 643 28.01 -7.25 5.55
C PHE A 643 28.96 -7.51 4.38
N ALA A 644 28.44 -7.91 3.23
CA ALA A 644 29.28 -8.16 2.05
C ALA A 644 30.02 -6.89 1.62
N ALA A 645 29.36 -5.73 1.64
CA ALA A 645 29.95 -4.46 1.28
C ALA A 645 31.04 -4.01 2.26
N SER A 646 30.84 -4.23 3.57
CA SER A 646 31.85 -3.87 4.60
C SER A 646 33.12 -4.69 4.45
N VAL A 647 33.01 -6.00 4.20
CA VAL A 647 34.15 -6.87 3.94
C VAL A 647 34.93 -6.41 2.69
N VAL A 648 34.21 -6.04 1.61
CA VAL A 648 34.84 -5.56 0.38
C VAL A 648 35.57 -4.22 0.63
N ILE A 649 34.98 -3.28 1.35
CA ILE A 649 35.63 -2.00 1.66
C ILE A 649 36.84 -2.21 2.58
N TRP A 650 36.71 -3.04 3.62
CA TRP A 650 37.85 -3.36 4.46
C TRP A 650 39.01 -3.91 3.63
N PHE A 651 38.73 -4.84 2.68
CA PHE A 651 39.74 -5.40 1.80
C PHE A 651 40.39 -4.31 0.94
N LEU A 652 39.61 -3.41 0.33
CA LEU A 652 40.10 -2.31 -0.48
C LEU A 652 40.90 -1.24 0.32
N GLN A 653 40.60 -1.09 1.62
CA GLN A 653 41.34 -0.18 2.50
C GLN A 653 42.64 -0.77 3.00
N THR A 654 42.66 -2.08 3.27
CA THR A 654 43.78 -2.78 3.92
C THR A 654 44.90 -3.14 2.93
N PHE A 655 44.54 -3.37 1.63
CA PHE A 655 45.52 -3.86 0.66
C PHE A 655 45.82 -2.86 -0.46
N ASP A 656 47.08 -2.89 -0.93
CA ASP A 656 47.48 -2.24 -2.19
C ASP A 656 47.17 -3.13 -3.41
N ILE A 657 47.44 -2.62 -4.64
CA ILE A 657 47.21 -3.41 -5.89
C ILE A 657 48.07 -4.70 -5.95
N ARG A 658 49.13 -4.80 -5.15
CA ARG A 658 50.01 -5.97 -5.09
C ARG A 658 49.70 -6.89 -3.93
N PHE A 659 48.56 -6.66 -3.26
CA PHE A 659 48.09 -7.41 -2.09
C PHE A 659 49.00 -7.31 -0.87
N ASN A 660 49.81 -6.25 -0.73
CA ASN A 660 50.52 -5.98 0.47
C ASN A 660 49.65 -5.16 1.43
N VAL A 661 49.80 -5.44 2.73
CA VAL A 661 49.13 -4.63 3.78
C VAL A 661 49.69 -3.22 3.79
N VAL A 662 48.76 -2.27 3.73
CA VAL A 662 49.13 -0.84 3.61
C VAL A 662 49.19 -0.21 4.99
N THR A 663 50.31 0.44 5.31
CA THR A 663 50.51 1.24 6.52
C THR A 663 50.05 2.68 6.34
N ASP A 664 50.08 3.20 5.09
CA ASP A 664 49.58 4.53 4.73
C ASP A 664 48.41 4.41 3.77
N GLN A 665 47.24 4.85 4.22
CA GLN A 665 46.00 4.72 3.47
C GLN A 665 46.02 5.34 2.06
N SER A 666 46.94 6.26 1.76
CA SER A 666 47.11 6.86 0.43
C SER A 666 47.51 5.84 -0.65
N HIS A 667 48.12 4.73 -0.25
CA HIS A 667 48.53 3.64 -1.14
C HIS A 667 47.50 2.51 -1.31
N SER A 668 46.38 2.56 -0.55
CA SER A 668 45.32 1.56 -0.60
C SER A 668 44.64 1.45 -1.98
N MET A 669 44.10 0.30 -2.30
CA MET A 669 43.26 0.15 -3.50
C MET A 669 42.08 1.13 -3.53
N LEU A 670 41.48 1.41 -2.35
CA LEU A 670 40.38 2.35 -2.22
C LEU A 670 40.81 3.79 -2.53
N ALA A 671 41.99 4.22 -2.06
CA ALA A 671 42.55 5.54 -2.39
C ALA A 671 42.82 5.71 -3.90
N LYS A 672 43.30 4.66 -4.56
CA LYS A 672 43.49 4.67 -6.02
C LYS A 672 42.18 4.70 -6.80
N LEU A 673 41.14 3.99 -6.32
CA LEU A 673 39.79 4.11 -6.84
C LEU A 673 39.25 5.54 -6.66
N GLY A 674 39.42 6.13 -5.49
CA GLY A 674 39.10 7.54 -5.24
C GLY A 674 39.85 8.49 -6.20
N GLY A 675 41.14 8.26 -6.41
CA GLY A 675 41.95 9.02 -7.37
C GLY A 675 41.52 8.90 -8.83
N LEU A 676 40.93 7.75 -9.22
CA LEU A 676 40.34 7.56 -10.54
C LEU A 676 39.04 8.35 -10.71
N ILE A 677 38.25 8.52 -9.63
CA ILE A 677 36.99 9.26 -9.63
C ILE A 677 37.21 10.76 -9.46
N ALA A 678 38.25 11.18 -8.76
CA ALA A 678 38.55 12.57 -8.44
C ALA A 678 38.52 13.54 -9.66
N PRO A 679 39.03 13.17 -10.87
CA PRO A 679 38.94 14.06 -12.03
C PRO A 679 37.47 14.34 -12.47
N ALA A 680 36.55 13.43 -12.27
CA ALA A 680 35.14 13.63 -12.58
C ALA A 680 34.45 14.57 -11.60
N LEU A 681 35.00 14.74 -10.39
CA LEU A 681 34.48 15.65 -9.35
C LEU A 681 35.24 17.00 -9.34
N ALA A 682 36.36 17.12 -10.05
CA ALA A 682 37.16 18.38 -10.14
C ALA A 682 36.31 19.56 -10.67
N PRO A 683 35.41 19.42 -11.68
CA PRO A 683 34.55 20.51 -12.12
C PRO A 683 33.55 20.98 -11.07
N LEU A 684 33.38 20.24 -9.98
CA LEU A 684 32.49 20.60 -8.87
C LEU A 684 33.21 21.34 -7.74
N GLY A 685 34.53 21.52 -7.88
CA GLY A 685 35.38 22.22 -6.89
C GLY A 685 35.93 21.33 -5.76
N PHE A 686 35.77 20.00 -5.82
CA PHE A 686 36.28 19.05 -4.83
C PHE A 686 36.90 17.79 -5.47
N GLY A 687 37.84 17.99 -6.38
CA GLY A 687 38.56 16.91 -7.09
C GLY A 687 39.68 16.25 -6.29
N ASP A 688 39.59 16.18 -4.98
CA ASP A 688 40.61 15.55 -4.12
C ASP A 688 40.28 14.04 -3.97
N TRP A 689 41.31 13.20 -3.98
CA TRP A 689 41.16 11.75 -3.83
C TRP A 689 40.54 11.35 -2.48
N ARG A 690 40.82 12.12 -1.41
CA ARG A 690 40.30 11.92 -0.06
C ARG A 690 38.78 12.09 -0.05
N VAL A 691 38.28 13.12 -0.71
CA VAL A 691 36.84 13.41 -0.85
C VAL A 691 36.16 12.33 -1.68
N SER A 692 36.79 11.93 -2.78
CA SER A 692 36.28 10.87 -3.65
C SER A 692 36.20 9.53 -2.91
N THR A 693 37.25 9.19 -2.12
CA THR A 693 37.27 7.97 -1.28
C THR A 693 36.16 7.98 -0.25
N ALA A 694 35.92 9.11 0.43
CA ALA A 694 34.84 9.26 1.38
C ALA A 694 33.46 9.09 0.74
N LEU A 695 33.26 9.61 -0.47
CA LEU A 695 32.01 9.41 -1.20
C LEU A 695 31.80 7.95 -1.61
N VAL A 696 32.83 7.21 -1.95
CA VAL A 696 32.75 5.76 -2.23
C VAL A 696 32.34 4.99 -0.97
N CYS A 697 32.96 5.27 0.18
CA CYS A 697 32.53 4.68 1.45
C CYS A 697 31.08 5.06 1.80
N GLY A 698 30.69 6.30 1.54
CA GLY A 698 29.33 6.79 1.75
C GLY A 698 28.26 6.15 0.86
N LEU A 699 28.62 5.36 -0.14
CA LEU A 699 27.66 4.51 -0.85
C LEU A 699 27.20 3.30 -0.01
N ILE A 700 28.02 2.82 0.92
CA ILE A 700 27.64 1.74 1.83
C ILE A 700 26.73 2.31 2.90
N ALA A 701 27.23 3.29 3.64
CA ALA A 701 26.53 3.99 4.71
C ALA A 701 26.88 5.46 4.65
N LYS A 702 25.87 6.34 4.66
CA LYS A 702 26.06 7.78 4.42
C LYS A 702 26.91 8.47 5.49
N GLU A 703 26.79 8.02 6.72
CA GLU A 703 27.58 8.49 7.86
C GLU A 703 29.08 8.20 7.69
N SER A 704 29.45 7.17 6.94
CA SER A 704 30.86 6.83 6.68
C SER A 704 31.62 7.88 5.89
N VAL A 705 30.92 8.82 5.24
CA VAL A 705 31.57 9.98 4.59
C VAL A 705 32.39 10.75 5.59
N ILE A 706 31.84 11.07 6.77
CA ILE A 706 32.53 11.86 7.80
C ILE A 706 33.64 11.06 8.45
N SER A 707 33.36 9.84 8.88
CA SER A 707 34.37 9.01 9.54
C SER A 707 35.58 8.80 8.63
N THR A 708 35.35 8.54 7.34
CA THR A 708 36.45 8.43 6.36
C THR A 708 37.21 9.73 6.20
N LEU A 709 36.54 10.89 6.07
CA LEU A 709 37.21 12.19 5.97
C LEU A 709 38.01 12.49 7.23
N THR A 710 37.46 12.22 8.40
CA THR A 710 38.15 12.43 9.69
C THR A 710 39.42 11.58 9.81
N VAL A 711 39.33 10.31 9.40
CA VAL A 711 40.49 9.40 9.40
C VAL A 711 41.56 9.87 8.39
N LEU A 712 41.18 10.25 7.18
CA LEU A 712 42.11 10.69 6.14
C LEU A 712 42.74 12.06 6.40
N LEU A 713 42.08 12.89 7.21
CA LEU A 713 42.59 14.21 7.63
C LEU A 713 43.30 14.16 8.99
N GLY A 714 43.21 13.06 9.72
CA GLY A 714 43.72 12.91 11.09
C GLY A 714 42.95 13.73 12.14
N SER A 715 41.94 14.51 11.75
CA SER A 715 41.15 15.37 12.63
C SER A 715 39.85 15.80 11.97
N SER A 716 38.78 15.98 12.78
CA SER A 716 37.55 16.63 12.37
C SER A 716 37.50 18.13 12.59
N SER A 717 38.65 18.77 12.85
CA SER A 717 38.73 20.21 13.09
C SER A 717 38.39 21.03 11.85
N VAL A 718 37.83 22.22 12.07
CA VAL A 718 37.56 23.20 10.99
C VAL A 718 38.79 23.48 10.14
N ALA A 719 39.96 23.56 10.78
CA ALA A 719 41.23 23.78 10.12
C ALA A 719 41.59 22.68 9.11
N ALA A 720 41.41 21.41 9.51
CA ALA A 720 41.66 20.28 8.62
C ALA A 720 40.65 20.21 7.45
N LEU A 721 39.37 20.52 7.71
CA LEU A 721 38.35 20.58 6.65
C LEU A 721 38.57 21.74 5.68
N SER A 722 39.14 22.86 6.15
CA SER A 722 39.49 24.03 5.32
C SER A 722 40.62 23.77 4.31
N GLU A 723 41.38 22.67 4.48
CA GLU A 723 42.36 22.24 3.48
C GLU A 723 41.67 21.66 2.22
N LEU A 724 40.45 21.10 2.38
CA LEU A 724 39.73 20.47 1.28
C LEU A 724 38.61 21.34 0.73
N PHE A 725 38.03 22.19 1.55
CA PHE A 725 36.81 22.92 1.20
C PHE A 725 36.92 24.41 1.53
N THR A 726 36.47 25.26 0.60
CA THR A 726 36.03 26.62 0.90
C THR A 726 34.55 26.58 1.34
N PRO A 727 33.97 27.63 1.93
CA PRO A 727 32.58 27.68 2.26
C PRO A 727 31.65 27.38 1.05
N ALA A 728 32.02 27.87 -0.13
CA ALA A 728 31.28 27.62 -1.36
C ALA A 728 31.35 26.15 -1.82
N THR A 729 32.57 25.58 -1.87
CA THR A 729 32.75 24.17 -2.27
C THR A 729 32.22 23.22 -1.23
N ALA A 730 32.23 23.57 0.07
CA ALA A 730 31.56 22.81 1.13
C ALA A 730 30.04 22.74 0.90
N PHE A 731 29.40 23.85 0.51
CA PHE A 731 27.98 23.84 0.17
C PHE A 731 27.71 23.00 -1.08
N VAL A 732 28.53 23.12 -2.12
CA VAL A 732 28.39 22.26 -3.33
C VAL A 732 28.54 20.78 -2.99
N PHE A 733 29.50 20.44 -2.11
CA PHE A 733 29.67 19.07 -1.63
C PHE A 733 28.44 18.58 -0.83
N LEU A 734 27.84 19.44 0.00
CA LEU A 734 26.60 19.13 0.70
C LEU A 734 25.44 18.88 -0.28
N VAL A 735 25.31 19.69 -1.33
CA VAL A 735 24.31 19.49 -2.40
C VAL A 735 24.55 18.18 -3.14
N PHE A 736 25.81 17.86 -3.46
CA PHE A 736 26.15 16.58 -4.08
C PHE A 736 25.81 15.41 -3.15
N THR A 737 26.18 15.50 -1.88
CA THR A 737 25.90 14.46 -0.86
C THR A 737 24.39 14.28 -0.60
N LEU A 738 23.61 15.36 -0.74
CA LEU A 738 22.16 15.30 -0.69
C LEU A 738 21.58 14.43 -1.81
N LEU A 739 22.06 14.62 -3.05
CA LEU A 739 21.43 14.10 -4.27
C LEU A 739 22.07 12.82 -4.82
N TYR A 740 23.32 12.48 -4.43
CA TYR A 740 24.01 11.31 -4.99
C TYR A 740 23.39 9.98 -4.53
N PRO A 741 23.67 8.84 -5.19
CA PRO A 741 22.97 7.58 -5.00
C PRO A 741 22.74 7.21 -3.54
N PRO A 742 21.59 6.62 -3.20
CA PRO A 742 21.33 6.18 -1.83
C PRO A 742 22.27 5.02 -1.45
N CYS A 743 22.24 4.62 -0.18
CA CYS A 743 23.09 3.53 0.31
C CYS A 743 22.84 2.22 -0.45
N VAL A 744 23.83 1.32 -0.43
CA VAL A 744 23.75 0.02 -1.11
C VAL A 744 22.54 -0.79 -0.68
N ALA A 745 22.13 -0.70 0.59
CA ALA A 745 20.91 -1.34 1.09
C ALA A 745 19.65 -0.83 0.38
N ALA A 746 19.55 0.47 0.11
CA ALA A 746 18.42 1.04 -0.62
C ALA A 746 18.43 0.62 -2.10
N ILE A 747 19.59 0.63 -2.77
CA ILE A 747 19.71 0.11 -4.15
C ILE A 747 19.38 -1.38 -4.21
N GLY A 748 19.84 -2.17 -3.24
CA GLY A 748 19.47 -3.58 -3.09
C GLY A 748 17.96 -3.80 -2.92
N THR A 749 17.31 -2.91 -2.19
CA THR A 749 15.85 -2.92 -2.04
C THR A 749 15.16 -2.57 -3.35
N VAL A 750 15.60 -1.55 -4.09
CA VAL A 750 15.08 -1.25 -5.43
C VAL A 750 15.22 -2.47 -6.35
N ARG A 751 16.38 -3.15 -6.31
CA ARG A 751 16.60 -4.37 -7.09
C ARG A 751 15.61 -5.48 -6.72
N SER A 752 15.33 -5.66 -5.45
CA SER A 752 14.38 -6.69 -5.00
C SER A 752 12.92 -6.34 -5.33
N GLU A 753 12.57 -5.03 -5.39
CA GLU A 753 11.19 -4.57 -5.63
C GLU A 753 10.86 -4.38 -7.12
N LEU A 754 11.79 -3.84 -7.91
CA LEU A 754 11.56 -3.45 -9.30
C LEU A 754 12.54 -4.10 -10.30
N GLY A 755 13.45 -4.97 -9.82
CA GLY A 755 14.44 -5.65 -10.65
C GLY A 755 15.74 -4.85 -10.89
N GLY A 756 16.73 -5.55 -11.46
CA GLY A 756 18.08 -5.01 -11.62
C GLY A 756 18.18 -3.82 -12.58
N ARG A 757 17.38 -3.79 -13.64
CA ARG A 757 17.35 -2.67 -14.60
C ARG A 757 16.88 -1.38 -13.94
N SER A 758 15.84 -1.44 -13.10
CA SER A 758 15.33 -0.30 -12.37
C SER A 758 16.34 0.20 -11.32
N ALA A 759 17.05 -0.71 -10.64
CA ALA A 759 18.10 -0.34 -9.69
C ALA A 759 19.26 0.40 -10.38
N ALA A 760 19.69 -0.06 -11.55
CA ALA A 760 20.71 0.61 -12.36
C ALA A 760 20.22 2.00 -12.85
N ALA A 761 18.94 2.10 -13.25
CA ALA A 761 18.34 3.36 -13.68
C ALA A 761 18.26 4.37 -12.53
N VAL A 762 17.87 3.97 -11.32
CA VAL A 762 17.85 4.83 -10.12
C VAL A 762 19.27 5.30 -9.80
N PHE A 763 20.27 4.41 -9.82
CA PHE A 763 21.65 4.76 -9.56
C PHE A 763 22.17 5.80 -10.57
N ALA A 764 22.00 5.55 -11.87
CA ALA A 764 22.43 6.43 -12.93
C ALA A 764 21.73 7.81 -12.86
N LEU A 765 20.40 7.82 -12.63
CA LEU A 765 19.63 9.06 -12.46
C LEU A 765 20.16 9.89 -11.30
N GLN A 766 20.41 9.28 -10.14
CA GLN A 766 20.90 9.98 -8.96
C GLN A 766 22.31 10.55 -9.18
N VAL A 767 23.23 9.78 -9.77
CA VAL A 767 24.58 10.29 -10.10
C VAL A 767 24.48 11.48 -11.04
N THR A 768 23.70 11.35 -12.11
CA THR A 768 23.56 12.42 -13.12
C THR A 768 22.96 13.70 -12.53
N VAL A 769 21.86 13.56 -11.77
CA VAL A 769 21.20 14.73 -11.15
C VAL A 769 22.11 15.37 -10.11
N ALA A 770 22.79 14.58 -9.26
CA ALA A 770 23.71 15.10 -8.26
C ALA A 770 24.84 15.88 -8.91
N TRP A 771 25.44 15.35 -9.97
CA TRP A 771 26.52 15.99 -10.69
C TRP A 771 26.07 17.30 -11.36
N VAL A 772 24.96 17.25 -12.10
CA VAL A 772 24.41 18.42 -12.82
C VAL A 772 24.04 19.54 -11.85
N VAL A 773 23.32 19.23 -10.77
CA VAL A 773 22.88 20.25 -9.80
C VAL A 773 24.08 20.83 -9.05
N ALA A 774 25.04 19.99 -8.60
CA ALA A 774 26.25 20.45 -7.95
C ALA A 774 27.09 21.34 -8.89
N PHE A 775 27.22 20.97 -10.17
CA PHE A 775 27.93 21.77 -11.19
C PHE A 775 27.24 23.14 -11.39
N LEU A 776 25.91 23.17 -11.44
CA LEU A 776 25.19 24.44 -11.54
C LEU A 776 25.45 25.34 -10.34
N PHE A 777 25.43 24.82 -9.12
CA PHE A 777 25.74 25.60 -7.92
C PHE A 777 27.19 26.08 -7.91
N HIS A 778 28.14 25.20 -8.27
CA HIS A 778 29.55 25.61 -8.38
C HIS A 778 29.76 26.73 -9.40
N THR A 779 29.17 26.60 -10.57
CA THR A 779 29.22 27.61 -11.63
C THR A 779 28.67 28.97 -11.17
N VAL A 780 27.51 28.95 -10.49
CA VAL A 780 26.90 30.16 -9.93
C VAL A 780 27.81 30.80 -8.89
N PHE A 781 28.44 30.02 -7.98
CA PHE A 781 29.35 30.56 -6.98
C PHE A 781 30.64 31.12 -7.61
N MET A 782 31.15 30.49 -8.66
CA MET A 782 32.26 31.00 -9.44
C MET A 782 31.94 32.36 -10.09
N LEU A 783 30.77 32.50 -10.70
CA LEU A 783 30.30 33.74 -11.33
C LEU A 783 30.06 34.86 -10.32
N LEU A 784 29.73 34.54 -9.08
CA LEU A 784 29.55 35.47 -7.98
C LEU A 784 30.86 35.78 -7.25
N GLY A 785 31.97 35.16 -7.63
CA GLY A 785 33.28 35.36 -6.99
C GLY A 785 33.35 34.81 -5.56
N LEU A 786 32.53 33.81 -5.24
CA LEU A 786 32.42 33.18 -3.90
C LEU A 786 33.16 31.83 -3.83
N ALA A 787 33.59 31.26 -4.94
CA ALA A 787 34.21 29.93 -5.04
C ALA A 787 35.76 30.03 -5.04
#